data_19097bbacf14986d88d5edd5a54d374e
#
_entry.id   19097bbacf14986d88d5edd5a54d374e
#
_cell.length_a   1.000
_cell.length_b   1.000
_cell.length_c   1.000
_cell.angle_alpha   90.00
_cell.angle_beta   90.00
_cell.angle_gamma   90.00
#
_symmetry.space_group_name_H-M   'P 1'
#
loop_
_entity.id
_entity.type
_entity.pdbx_description
1 polymer ?
#
loop_
_entity_poly.entity_id
_entity_poly.type
_entity_poly.pdbx_seq_one_letter_code
_entity_poly.pdbx_strand_id
1 'polypeptide(L)'
;MIDIDWQTDERVAPCSGNFAKSFQATLGNGEIGLQNTDNGLDASRSFMVGVIDLTPADLHRMALLPTWNSIGLRLADGPNVAEAFAAGKHRDYRQQIDTATATLRTQYTLQLGGVALRVEVESWLSRSDRHLGMVRCRLTADQDCIVEAEVGVRANDTVARHPFRSLVWPHQDYPRLYGGGFYEKRMTYAWHPGHMDVVAVGGSAGEATWGAAAVAAHDGPAVGVAIAVGGDIAEVRDASDQSNARGIVSLRLPAGSTREIVLYAAFSREDRPPHLLKGALAAAQAARARGLESLYAEHAAVWAELWRGEVRIEGNAHLDRQARLDLFMLYQNAPVDHRYPMQIMGLAAPGYYGNVLWDVDCFSWLGLLPFAPDLAISTPLFRRRTLDQALLMATRSGHRGAYYPWQACPYAGEDNGPMAQHNRAIHMTFEVAQTMWLQWCAIGDRAFLRREAWPVMAAVADFACSRAVWVPWEGRYEYKEVIGPEEPFGVIDNDLHTAAMAQRILRLAVRAAEILGLGADPLWTAVADHMYLPRNPRTGFWQPHSGSEKPSPRRWTETTAYHLADLPASEAQLRDAMVPVGKGEVITDPEHNLPWNLCFHALAAARLGDEEAFALVLKRQSTIRVDPGTFGLRCEMAGNDAGPYITGCGSLLQGLLHGGTGLHWSEKGLTPRYSPCLPAGIERLTFTRLRWHDQDHAVTVDRRQGLCVETCD
;
A
#
# COMPACT_ATOMS: atom_id res chain seq x y z
N MET A 1 13.72 20.60 3.44
CA MET A 1 12.29 20.42 3.78
C MET A 1 11.49 20.87 2.58
N ILE A 2 10.77 20.00 1.92
CA ILE A 2 10.00 20.36 0.75
C ILE A 2 8.55 20.33 1.18
N ASP A 3 7.98 21.53 1.33
CA ASP A 3 6.54 21.68 1.39
C ASP A 3 5.98 21.24 0.03
N ILE A 4 5.46 20.02 -0.02
CA ILE A 4 4.60 19.65 -1.14
C ILE A 4 3.26 20.26 -0.82
N ASP A 5 3.08 21.49 -1.29
CA ASP A 5 1.82 22.18 -1.20
C ASP A 5 0.85 21.52 -2.19
N TRP A 6 0.04 20.62 -1.70
CA TRP A 6 -1.05 20.00 -2.45
C TRP A 6 -2.23 20.95 -2.50
N GLN A 7 -2.00 22.17 -2.98
CA GLN A 7 -3.08 23.09 -3.24
C GLN A 7 -3.96 22.49 -4.33
N THR A 8 -5.09 22.03 -3.93
CA THR A 8 -6.19 21.73 -4.82
C THR A 8 -7.04 22.99 -4.94
N ASP A 9 -6.50 24.05 -5.55
CA ASP A 9 -7.26 25.28 -5.84
C ASP A 9 -8.51 25.01 -6.71
N GLU A 10 -8.57 23.86 -7.35
CA GLU A 10 -9.72 23.39 -8.12
C GLU A 10 -10.79 22.68 -7.30
N ARG A 11 -10.58 22.44 -5.99
CA ARG A 11 -11.56 21.83 -5.09
C ARG A 11 -12.28 22.84 -4.23
N VAL A 12 -12.80 23.88 -4.82
CA VAL A 12 -13.63 24.87 -4.13
C VAL A 12 -15.04 24.36 -3.83
N ALA A 13 -15.47 23.27 -4.44
CA ALA A 13 -16.74 22.64 -4.12
C ALA A 13 -16.53 21.40 -3.28
N PRO A 14 -17.16 21.26 -2.08
CA PRO A 14 -17.26 19.97 -1.44
C PRO A 14 -17.89 19.02 -2.42
N CYS A 15 -17.31 17.81 -2.54
CA CYS A 15 -18.00 16.74 -3.26
C CYS A 15 -19.30 16.47 -2.54
N SER A 16 -20.37 17.16 -2.95
CA SER A 16 -21.68 17.03 -2.35
C SER A 16 -22.09 15.55 -2.39
N GLY A 17 -22.01 14.89 -1.25
CA GLY A 17 -22.68 13.61 -0.96
C GLY A 17 -22.30 12.40 -1.80
N ASN A 18 -21.36 12.50 -2.72
CA ASN A 18 -20.96 11.38 -3.57
C ASN A 18 -19.58 10.87 -3.15
N PHE A 19 -19.53 10.10 -2.06
CA PHE A 19 -18.33 9.36 -1.62
C PHE A 19 -17.69 8.47 -2.70
N ALA A 20 -18.34 8.31 -3.84
CA ALA A 20 -17.93 7.48 -4.95
C ALA A 20 -16.89 8.12 -5.88
N LYS A 21 -16.47 9.36 -5.67
CA LYS A 21 -15.58 10.06 -6.61
C LYS A 21 -14.32 10.67 -6.01
N SER A 22 -14.15 10.69 -4.70
CA SER A 22 -12.97 11.27 -4.07
C SER A 22 -12.33 10.31 -3.11
N PHE A 23 -11.08 9.91 -3.40
CA PHE A 23 -10.21 9.44 -2.35
C PHE A 23 -10.04 10.56 -1.36
N GLN A 24 -10.50 10.33 -0.15
CA GLN A 24 -10.25 11.24 0.94
C GLN A 24 -8.75 11.19 1.29
N ALA A 25 -8.23 12.25 1.87
CA ALA A 25 -6.86 12.29 2.34
C ALA A 25 -6.58 11.12 3.30
N THR A 26 -5.61 10.29 2.95
CA THR A 26 -5.24 9.13 3.76
C THR A 26 -3.96 9.40 4.53
N LEU A 27 -3.94 9.02 5.80
CA LEU A 27 -2.78 9.01 6.66
C LEU A 27 -2.49 7.59 7.14
N GLY A 28 -1.20 7.28 7.33
CA GLY A 28 -0.75 6.01 7.87
C GLY A 28 0.52 6.17 8.70
N ASN A 29 0.68 5.30 9.69
CA ASN A 29 1.89 5.28 10.52
C ASN A 29 2.57 3.91 10.57
N GLY A 30 2.21 3.00 9.64
CA GLY A 30 2.70 1.63 9.61
C GLY A 30 1.97 0.66 10.54
N GLU A 31 1.01 1.13 11.32
CA GLU A 31 0.15 0.33 12.20
C GLU A 31 -1.32 0.66 11.98
N ILE A 32 -1.65 1.94 11.94
CA ILE A 32 -3.00 2.46 11.78
C ILE A 32 -3.07 3.23 10.47
N GLY A 33 -4.14 3.01 9.72
CA GLY A 33 -4.53 3.81 8.57
C GLY A 33 -5.79 4.61 8.88
N LEU A 34 -5.82 5.86 8.43
CA LEU A 34 -6.92 6.79 8.63
C LEU A 34 -7.31 7.41 7.30
N GLN A 35 -8.59 7.33 6.96
CA GLN A 35 -9.20 8.04 5.85
C GLN A 35 -9.94 9.25 6.42
N ASN A 36 -9.49 10.46 6.11
CA ASN A 36 -10.04 11.70 6.66
C ASN A 36 -11.21 12.22 5.80
N THR A 37 -12.05 13.06 6.41
CA THR A 37 -13.19 13.70 5.75
C THR A 37 -12.84 15.10 5.22
N ASP A 38 -13.65 15.64 4.32
CA ASP A 38 -13.40 16.95 3.70
C ASP A 38 -13.39 18.09 4.72
N ASN A 39 -14.24 18.02 5.75
CA ASN A 39 -14.25 19.05 6.80
C ASN A 39 -13.26 18.78 7.96
N GLY A 40 -12.62 17.61 7.97
CA GLY A 40 -11.67 17.20 9.00
C GLY A 40 -12.29 16.90 10.38
N LEU A 41 -13.60 17.01 10.53
CA LEU A 41 -14.31 16.90 11.80
C LEU A 41 -15.28 15.72 11.86
N ASP A 42 -15.81 15.28 10.74
CA ASP A 42 -16.79 14.19 10.70
C ASP A 42 -16.13 12.83 10.99
N ALA A 43 -16.96 11.89 11.35
CA ALA A 43 -16.56 10.51 11.55
C ALA A 43 -15.88 9.97 10.29
N SER A 44 -14.63 9.54 10.42
CA SER A 44 -13.85 8.95 9.35
C SER A 44 -13.57 7.48 9.62
N ARG A 45 -12.99 6.81 8.64
CA ARG A 45 -12.68 5.39 8.68
C ARG A 45 -11.24 5.19 9.11
N SER A 46 -11.02 4.30 10.08
CA SER A 46 -9.70 3.89 10.48
C SER A 46 -9.60 2.37 10.60
N PHE A 47 -8.42 1.86 10.31
CA PHE A 47 -8.10 0.43 10.34
C PHE A 47 -6.79 0.24 11.11
N MET A 48 -6.62 -0.92 11.71
CA MET A 48 -5.35 -1.32 12.32
C MET A 48 -4.87 -2.61 11.64
N VAL A 49 -3.61 -2.65 11.30
CA VAL A 49 -3.01 -3.82 10.66
C VAL A 49 -3.22 -5.09 11.51
N GLY A 50 -3.64 -6.17 10.87
CA GLY A 50 -3.91 -7.44 11.54
C GLY A 50 -5.24 -7.51 12.32
N VAL A 51 -6.06 -6.47 12.31
CA VAL A 51 -7.42 -6.51 12.86
C VAL A 51 -8.40 -6.89 11.75
N ILE A 52 -8.79 -8.15 11.74
CA ILE A 52 -9.51 -8.82 10.65
C ILE A 52 -10.79 -9.45 11.20
N ASP A 53 -11.89 -9.23 10.50
CA ASP A 53 -13.13 -9.98 10.67
C ASP A 53 -12.96 -11.34 9.99
N LEU A 54 -12.97 -12.41 10.79
CA LEU A 54 -12.70 -13.78 10.35
C LEU A 54 -13.97 -14.51 9.91
N THR A 55 -14.71 -13.96 8.99
CA THR A 55 -15.99 -14.48 8.49
C THR A 55 -15.88 -15.94 8.01
N PRO A 56 -16.60 -16.91 8.62
CA PRO A 56 -16.40 -18.33 8.31
C PRO A 56 -16.94 -18.78 6.96
N ALA A 57 -17.92 -18.08 6.41
CA ALA A 57 -18.62 -18.44 5.18
C ALA A 57 -18.32 -17.49 4.01
N ASP A 58 -17.39 -16.58 4.17
CA ASP A 58 -17.04 -15.57 3.18
C ASP A 58 -15.56 -15.19 3.34
N LEU A 59 -15.13 -14.13 2.68
CA LEU A 59 -13.76 -13.65 2.73
C LEU A 59 -13.47 -12.89 4.02
N HIS A 60 -12.32 -13.11 4.61
CA HIS A 60 -11.83 -12.34 5.74
C HIS A 60 -11.60 -10.90 5.34
N ARG A 61 -11.91 -9.94 6.21
CA ARG A 61 -11.97 -8.51 5.87
C ARG A 61 -11.28 -7.67 6.93
N MET A 62 -10.56 -6.63 6.52
CA MET A 62 -10.09 -5.61 7.45
C MET A 62 -11.29 -5.04 8.22
N ALA A 63 -11.22 -5.10 9.54
CA ALA A 63 -12.29 -4.61 10.41
C ALA A 63 -12.13 -3.11 10.67
N LEU A 64 -13.25 -2.39 10.58
CA LEU A 64 -13.31 -0.96 10.81
C LEU A 64 -13.26 -0.67 12.31
N LEU A 65 -12.28 0.09 12.77
CA LEU A 65 -12.14 0.49 14.16
C LEU A 65 -13.33 1.36 14.62
N PRO A 66 -13.71 1.35 15.91
CA PRO A 66 -14.61 2.36 16.46
C PRO A 66 -14.15 3.78 16.10
N THR A 67 -15.10 4.65 15.77
CA THR A 67 -14.80 6.05 15.41
C THR A 67 -14.27 6.80 16.63
N TRP A 68 -13.13 7.46 16.49
CA TRP A 68 -12.43 8.15 17.57
C TRP A 68 -12.07 9.62 17.26
N ASN A 69 -12.03 9.99 15.99
CA ASN A 69 -11.51 11.28 15.50
C ASN A 69 -12.60 12.29 15.12
N SER A 70 -13.84 12.04 15.48
CA SER A 70 -14.94 12.94 15.18
C SER A 70 -15.09 14.01 16.28
N ILE A 71 -15.29 15.25 15.84
CA ILE A 71 -15.63 16.40 16.69
C ILE A 71 -16.92 17.01 16.16
N GLY A 72 -18.03 16.71 16.80
CA GLY A 72 -19.36 17.22 16.45
C GLY A 72 -19.58 18.65 16.97
N LEU A 73 -19.20 19.66 16.19
CA LEU A 73 -19.27 21.07 16.58
C LEU A 73 -20.64 21.70 16.30
N ARG A 74 -21.13 22.50 17.27
CA ARG A 74 -22.30 23.36 17.10
C ARG A 74 -22.19 24.64 17.94
N LEU A 75 -22.86 25.71 17.56
CA LEU A 75 -23.14 26.81 18.50
C LEU A 75 -24.06 26.30 19.60
N ALA A 76 -23.90 26.77 20.84
CA ALA A 76 -24.65 26.25 21.99
C ALA A 76 -26.19 26.27 21.77
N ASP A 77 -26.72 27.32 21.15
CA ASP A 77 -28.14 27.47 20.80
C ASP A 77 -28.34 27.63 19.29
N GLY A 78 -27.48 27.02 18.46
CA GLY A 78 -27.40 27.29 17.04
C GLY A 78 -27.15 26.09 16.16
N PRO A 79 -26.85 26.36 14.88
CA PRO A 79 -26.66 25.32 13.87
C PRO A 79 -25.40 24.49 14.06
N ASN A 80 -25.46 23.28 13.51
CA ASN A 80 -24.38 22.32 13.45
C ASN A 80 -23.36 22.73 12.35
N VAL A 81 -22.07 22.61 12.66
CA VAL A 81 -20.96 22.93 11.74
C VAL A 81 -20.93 21.99 10.55
N ALA A 82 -21.13 20.68 10.76
CA ALA A 82 -21.09 19.69 9.68
C ALA A 82 -22.24 19.89 8.67
N GLU A 83 -23.45 20.18 9.16
CA GLU A 83 -24.61 20.48 8.30
C GLU A 83 -24.39 21.76 7.49
N ALA A 84 -23.82 22.80 8.09
CA ALA A 84 -23.51 24.04 7.40
C ALA A 84 -22.41 23.85 6.35
N PHE A 85 -21.40 23.05 6.64
CA PHE A 85 -20.35 22.68 5.70
C PHE A 85 -20.92 21.91 4.51
N ALA A 86 -21.70 20.85 4.76
CA ALA A 86 -22.36 20.04 3.73
C ALA A 86 -23.33 20.86 2.84
N ALA A 87 -23.96 21.91 3.41
CA ALA A 87 -24.78 22.85 2.66
C ALA A 87 -23.99 23.85 1.82
N GLY A 88 -22.68 23.77 1.77
CA GLY A 88 -21.80 24.67 1.00
C GLY A 88 -21.70 26.10 1.59
N LYS A 89 -22.01 26.29 2.88
CA LYS A 89 -21.97 27.58 3.57
C LYS A 89 -20.55 27.95 4.06
N HIS A 90 -19.53 27.38 3.47
CA HIS A 90 -18.12 27.63 3.81
C HIS A 90 -17.43 28.48 2.75
N ARG A 91 -16.39 29.19 3.17
CA ARG A 91 -15.45 29.93 2.33
C ARG A 91 -14.03 29.71 2.82
N ASP A 92 -13.06 30.09 2.01
CA ASP A 92 -11.63 30.00 2.31
C ASP A 92 -11.21 28.53 2.62
N TYR A 93 -11.88 27.59 1.96
CA TYR A 93 -11.60 26.16 2.16
C TYR A 93 -10.23 25.79 1.61
N ARG A 94 -9.45 25.09 2.43
CA ARG A 94 -8.16 24.51 2.05
C ARG A 94 -7.96 23.22 2.82
N GLN A 95 -7.52 22.18 2.12
CA GLN A 95 -7.07 20.94 2.75
C GLN A 95 -5.72 20.54 2.16
N GLN A 96 -4.76 20.23 3.02
CA GLN A 96 -3.37 19.93 2.64
C GLN A 96 -2.83 18.76 3.45
N ILE A 97 -2.02 17.91 2.80
CA ILE A 97 -1.15 16.94 3.48
C ILE A 97 0.28 17.49 3.47
N ASP A 98 0.84 17.71 4.66
CA ASP A 98 2.26 17.93 4.84
C ASP A 98 2.96 16.57 4.81
N THR A 99 3.59 16.22 3.70
CA THR A 99 4.26 14.93 3.53
C THR A 99 5.56 14.82 4.34
N ALA A 100 6.14 15.97 4.77
CA ALA A 100 7.33 15.96 5.61
C ALA A 100 7.05 15.37 6.99
N THR A 101 5.80 15.47 7.46
CA THR A 101 5.38 14.99 8.78
C THR A 101 4.08 14.18 8.75
N ALA A 102 3.58 13.77 7.59
CA ALA A 102 2.31 13.07 7.45
C ALA A 102 1.16 13.73 8.26
N THR A 103 1.05 15.04 8.17
CA THR A 103 0.04 15.83 8.89
C THR A 103 -0.99 16.37 7.89
N LEU A 104 -2.26 16.09 8.12
CA LEU A 104 -3.36 16.69 7.36
C LEU A 104 -3.80 17.99 8.03
N ARG A 105 -3.90 19.07 7.26
CA ARG A 105 -4.45 20.35 7.69
C ARG A 105 -5.67 20.69 6.86
N THR A 106 -6.78 21.02 7.53
CA THR A 106 -8.03 21.45 6.93
C THR A 106 -8.43 22.78 7.52
N GLN A 107 -8.76 23.77 6.70
CA GLN A 107 -9.23 25.07 7.18
C GLN A 107 -10.39 25.58 6.34
N TYR A 108 -11.31 26.28 6.97
CA TYR A 108 -12.44 26.96 6.33
C TYR A 108 -13.09 27.95 7.29
N THR A 109 -13.92 28.84 6.74
CA THR A 109 -14.77 29.77 7.51
C THR A 109 -16.23 29.50 7.21
N LEU A 110 -17.05 29.35 8.23
CA LEU A 110 -18.50 29.15 8.14
C LEU A 110 -19.27 30.36 8.66
N GLN A 111 -20.41 30.65 8.04
CA GLN A 111 -21.36 31.63 8.57
C GLN A 111 -22.50 30.89 9.31
N LEU A 112 -22.53 30.98 10.61
CA LEU A 112 -23.43 30.23 11.51
C LEU A 112 -24.25 31.21 12.35
N GLY A 113 -25.55 31.35 12.08
CA GLY A 113 -26.46 32.17 12.92
C GLY A 113 -26.00 33.62 13.14
N GLY A 114 -25.27 34.20 12.18
CA GLY A 114 -24.69 35.54 12.30
C GLY A 114 -23.23 35.58 12.73
N VAL A 115 -22.68 34.48 13.24
CA VAL A 115 -21.27 34.35 13.65
C VAL A 115 -20.43 33.82 12.48
N ALA A 116 -19.32 34.48 12.17
CA ALA A 116 -18.31 33.92 11.28
C ALA A 116 -17.33 33.08 12.11
N LEU A 117 -17.40 31.76 11.96
CA LEU A 117 -16.54 30.79 12.66
C LEU A 117 -15.46 30.26 11.72
N ARG A 118 -14.19 30.58 11.99
CA ARG A 118 -13.04 29.96 11.36
C ARG A 118 -12.70 28.67 12.08
N VAL A 119 -12.55 27.61 11.30
CA VAL A 119 -12.20 26.26 11.75
C VAL A 119 -10.88 25.85 11.13
N GLU A 120 -9.93 25.41 11.95
CA GLU A 120 -8.64 24.87 11.53
C GLU A 120 -8.45 23.52 12.22
N VAL A 121 -8.26 22.46 11.43
CA VAL A 121 -8.09 21.09 11.94
C VAL A 121 -6.76 20.54 11.49
N GLU A 122 -5.98 20.02 12.43
CA GLU A 122 -4.78 19.24 12.17
C GLU A 122 -5.00 17.82 12.68
N SER A 123 -4.70 16.82 11.84
CA SER A 123 -4.74 15.41 12.24
C SER A 123 -3.49 14.67 11.79
N TRP A 124 -3.00 13.78 12.64
CA TRP A 124 -1.84 12.93 12.36
C TRP A 124 -1.86 11.66 13.21
N LEU A 125 -1.25 10.60 12.70
CA LEU A 125 -1.00 9.35 13.40
C LEU A 125 0.47 9.30 13.79
N SER A 126 0.76 9.08 15.07
CA SER A 126 2.14 9.12 15.56
C SER A 126 3.01 8.02 14.95
N ARG A 127 4.16 8.40 14.40
CA ARG A 127 5.14 7.44 13.87
C ARG A 127 6.14 6.99 14.94
N SER A 128 6.33 7.78 16.00
CA SER A 128 7.19 7.43 17.15
C SER A 128 6.49 6.50 18.13
N ASP A 129 5.19 6.75 18.41
CA ASP A 129 4.32 5.88 19.20
C ASP A 129 3.13 5.45 18.35
N ARG A 130 3.24 4.31 17.69
CA ARG A 130 2.33 3.85 16.64
C ARG A 130 0.90 3.58 17.11
N HIS A 131 0.70 3.54 18.41
CA HIS A 131 -0.61 3.35 19.01
C HIS A 131 -1.28 4.67 19.41
N LEU A 132 -0.79 5.80 18.91
CA LEU A 132 -1.37 7.11 19.17
C LEU A 132 -1.82 7.82 17.88
N GLY A 133 -2.93 8.54 17.99
CA GLY A 133 -3.44 9.44 16.96
C GLY A 133 -3.91 10.76 17.58
N MET A 134 -3.71 11.87 16.89
CA MET A 134 -4.06 13.20 17.37
C MET A 134 -4.95 13.97 16.40
N VAL A 135 -5.89 14.71 16.95
CA VAL A 135 -6.69 15.70 16.23
C VAL A 135 -6.69 17.00 17.03
N ARG A 136 -6.22 18.07 16.44
CA ARG A 136 -6.26 19.43 17.00
C ARG A 136 -7.25 20.26 16.20
N CYS A 137 -8.24 20.81 16.85
CA CYS A 137 -9.21 21.73 16.24
C CYS A 137 -9.07 23.11 16.88
N ARG A 138 -8.75 24.13 16.10
CA ARG A 138 -8.70 25.54 16.52
C ARG A 138 -9.90 26.28 15.94
N LEU A 139 -10.54 27.07 16.79
CA LEU A 139 -11.75 27.81 16.48
C LEU A 139 -11.53 29.32 16.77
N THR A 140 -11.89 30.16 15.80
CA THR A 140 -11.87 31.62 15.98
C THR A 140 -13.21 32.18 15.51
N ALA A 141 -13.90 32.93 16.36
CA ALA A 141 -15.18 33.57 16.01
C ALA A 141 -15.02 35.10 15.95
N ASP A 142 -15.82 35.75 15.08
CA ASP A 142 -15.85 37.22 14.95
C ASP A 142 -16.71 37.90 16.03
N GLN A 143 -17.50 37.14 16.78
CA GLN A 143 -18.35 37.58 17.90
C GLN A 143 -18.22 36.63 19.08
N ASP A 144 -18.54 37.13 20.27
CA ASP A 144 -18.60 36.30 21.47
C ASP A 144 -19.61 35.17 21.26
N CYS A 145 -19.19 33.93 21.45
CA CYS A 145 -20.11 32.78 21.36
C CYS A 145 -19.60 31.61 22.23
N ILE A 146 -20.51 30.65 22.41
CA ILE A 146 -20.19 29.37 23.03
C ILE A 146 -20.33 28.28 21.97
N VAL A 147 -19.30 27.45 21.84
CA VAL A 147 -19.31 26.30 20.98
C VAL A 147 -19.34 25.03 21.85
N GLU A 148 -20.24 24.12 21.55
CA GLU A 148 -20.24 22.78 22.08
C GLU A 148 -19.64 21.80 21.07
N ALA A 149 -18.81 20.88 21.57
CA ALA A 149 -18.20 19.81 20.79
C ALA A 149 -18.56 18.46 21.39
N GLU A 150 -19.25 17.61 20.62
CA GLU A 150 -19.41 16.21 20.95
C GLU A 150 -18.16 15.45 20.52
N VAL A 151 -17.52 14.77 21.45
CA VAL A 151 -16.28 13.99 21.26
C VAL A 151 -16.45 12.61 21.90
N GLY A 152 -15.69 11.62 21.44
CA GLY A 152 -15.77 10.30 22.07
C GLY A 152 -15.37 9.17 21.13
N VAL A 153 -15.59 7.94 21.60
CA VAL A 153 -15.42 6.71 20.83
C VAL A 153 -16.79 6.08 20.58
N ARG A 154 -17.12 5.84 19.32
CA ARG A 154 -18.46 5.40 18.89
C ARG A 154 -18.38 4.14 18.05
N ALA A 155 -19.41 3.30 18.16
CA ALA A 155 -19.62 2.20 17.23
C ALA A 155 -19.78 2.70 15.78
N ASN A 156 -19.34 1.89 14.83
CA ASN A 156 -19.27 2.29 13.42
C ASN A 156 -20.54 2.06 12.59
N ASP A 157 -21.71 1.92 13.20
CA ASP A 157 -22.95 1.51 12.53
C ASP A 157 -23.35 2.37 11.33
N THR A 158 -23.01 3.65 11.33
CA THR A 158 -23.32 4.56 10.22
C THR A 158 -22.26 4.57 9.14
N VAL A 159 -21.00 4.42 9.50
CA VAL A 159 -19.86 4.46 8.56
C VAL A 159 -19.69 3.12 7.84
N ALA A 160 -20.00 2.01 8.52
CA ALA A 160 -19.95 0.67 7.93
C ALA A 160 -21.03 0.43 6.84
N ARG A 161 -22.09 1.21 6.82
CA ARG A 161 -23.20 1.07 5.83
C ARG A 161 -22.88 1.62 4.44
N HIS A 162 -21.81 2.37 4.29
CA HIS A 162 -21.38 2.87 2.98
C HIS A 162 -20.31 1.95 2.40
N PRO A 163 -20.64 1.10 1.42
CA PRO A 163 -19.65 0.25 0.78
C PRO A 163 -18.62 1.09 0.03
N PHE A 164 -17.36 0.67 0.07
CA PHE A 164 -16.40 1.11 -0.92
C PHE A 164 -16.81 0.49 -2.25
N ARG A 165 -17.08 1.32 -3.23
CA ARG A 165 -17.41 0.83 -4.57
C ARG A 165 -16.13 0.71 -5.36
N SER A 166 -15.76 -0.51 -5.71
CA SER A 166 -14.87 -0.70 -6.83
C SER A 166 -15.65 -0.67 -8.13
N LEU A 167 -14.97 -0.27 -9.17
CA LEU A 167 -15.55 -0.27 -10.51
C LEU A 167 -16.01 -1.65 -10.94
N VAL A 168 -17.12 -1.56 -11.62
CA VAL A 168 -17.59 -2.57 -12.56
C VAL A 168 -16.55 -2.66 -13.68
N TRP A 169 -15.87 -3.77 -13.81
CA TRP A 169 -15.26 -4.12 -15.07
C TRP A 169 -16.37 -4.27 -16.10
N PRO A 170 -16.41 -3.51 -17.19
CA PRO A 170 -17.32 -3.75 -18.28
C PRO A 170 -16.78 -4.96 -19.08
N HIS A 171 -16.97 -6.15 -18.57
CA HIS A 171 -16.50 -7.36 -19.23
C HIS A 171 -17.53 -7.88 -20.22
N GLN A 172 -17.54 -7.32 -21.39
CA GLN A 172 -18.15 -7.99 -22.55
C GLN A 172 -17.32 -9.20 -23.01
N ASP A 173 -16.03 -9.29 -22.65
CA ASP A 173 -15.10 -10.33 -23.11
C ASP A 173 -14.65 -11.36 -22.07
N TYR A 174 -14.93 -11.18 -20.80
CA TYR A 174 -14.54 -12.11 -19.72
C TYR A 174 -15.18 -13.51 -19.81
N PRO A 175 -16.42 -13.69 -20.32
CA PRO A 175 -16.98 -15.03 -20.54
C PRO A 175 -16.17 -15.90 -21.49
N ARG A 176 -15.46 -15.30 -22.44
CA ARG A 176 -14.60 -16.03 -23.39
C ARG A 176 -13.27 -16.48 -22.78
N LEU A 177 -12.77 -15.75 -21.79
CA LEU A 177 -11.46 -15.99 -21.20
C LEU A 177 -11.48 -17.01 -20.07
N TYR A 178 -12.57 -17.10 -19.32
CA TYR A 178 -12.67 -17.96 -18.12
C TYR A 178 -13.70 -19.11 -18.23
N GLY A 179 -14.06 -19.50 -19.43
CA GLY A 179 -14.84 -20.73 -19.66
C GLY A 179 -16.29 -20.70 -19.24
N GLY A 180 -16.97 -19.58 -19.44
CA GLY A 180 -18.43 -19.51 -19.46
C GLY A 180 -19.17 -19.58 -18.10
N GLY A 181 -20.07 -18.65 -17.88
CA GLY A 181 -21.16 -18.80 -16.93
C GLY A 181 -21.06 -18.03 -15.62
N PHE A 182 -19.89 -17.69 -15.11
CA PHE A 182 -19.78 -17.01 -13.82
C PHE A 182 -19.78 -15.47 -13.90
N TYR A 183 -19.48 -14.90 -15.06
CA TYR A 183 -19.27 -13.45 -15.23
C TYR A 183 -20.26 -12.74 -16.16
N GLU A 184 -21.42 -13.35 -16.45
CA GLU A 184 -22.44 -12.73 -17.32
C GLU A 184 -23.15 -11.49 -16.72
N LYS A 185 -22.93 -11.18 -15.46
CA LYS A 185 -23.51 -9.99 -14.82
C LYS A 185 -22.37 -9.05 -14.39
N ARG A 186 -22.53 -7.77 -14.71
CA ARG A 186 -21.73 -6.68 -14.19
C ARG A 186 -21.54 -6.86 -12.67
N MET A 187 -20.38 -7.40 -12.26
CA MET A 187 -20.08 -7.52 -10.84
C MET A 187 -19.60 -6.17 -10.33
N THR A 188 -20.44 -5.50 -9.59
CA THR A 188 -20.01 -4.37 -8.77
C THR A 188 -19.36 -4.98 -7.54
N TYR A 189 -18.05 -4.95 -7.42
CA TYR A 189 -17.38 -5.28 -6.19
C TYR A 189 -17.64 -4.16 -5.20
N ALA A 190 -18.49 -4.41 -4.24
CA ALA A 190 -18.61 -3.55 -3.07
C ALA A 190 -17.66 -4.10 -2.00
N TRP A 191 -16.55 -3.41 -1.77
CA TRP A 191 -15.62 -3.76 -0.70
C TRP A 191 -16.22 -3.29 0.63
N HIS A 192 -16.89 -4.18 1.33
CA HIS A 192 -17.38 -3.89 2.66
C HIS A 192 -16.26 -4.15 3.67
N PRO A 193 -15.94 -3.20 4.56
CA PRO A 193 -15.05 -3.49 5.68
C PRO A 193 -15.69 -4.54 6.58
N GLY A 194 -14.85 -5.27 7.31
CA GLY A 194 -15.27 -6.14 8.38
C GLY A 194 -15.90 -5.35 9.54
N HIS A 195 -16.69 -6.02 10.34
CA HIS A 195 -17.41 -5.43 11.48
C HIS A 195 -16.65 -5.62 12.80
N MET A 196 -16.83 -4.67 13.72
CA MET A 196 -16.39 -4.80 15.11
C MET A 196 -17.55 -4.53 16.05
N ASP A 197 -17.78 -5.46 16.98
CA ASP A 197 -18.77 -5.32 18.04
C ASP A 197 -18.16 -4.59 19.25
N VAL A 198 -18.76 -3.48 19.66
CA VAL A 198 -18.37 -2.82 20.91
C VAL A 198 -18.89 -3.65 22.08
N VAL A 199 -17.98 -4.18 22.88
CA VAL A 199 -18.27 -5.09 24.00
C VAL A 199 -18.12 -4.42 25.38
N ALA A 200 -17.47 -3.27 25.44
CA ALA A 200 -17.38 -2.46 26.65
C ALA A 200 -17.15 -0.99 26.30
N VAL A 201 -17.74 -0.10 27.08
CA VAL A 201 -17.51 1.34 27.05
C VAL A 201 -17.11 1.83 28.44
N GLY A 202 -16.36 2.93 28.49
CA GLY A 202 -15.94 3.51 29.77
C GLY A 202 -15.33 4.89 29.58
N GLY A 203 -15.13 5.56 30.69
CA GLY A 203 -14.55 6.90 30.71
C GLY A 203 -15.11 7.73 31.84
N SER A 204 -14.73 8.99 31.89
CA SER A 204 -15.14 9.93 32.93
C SER A 204 -15.12 11.36 32.41
N ALA A 205 -16.22 12.08 32.62
CA ALA A 205 -16.27 13.52 32.34
C ALA A 205 -15.26 14.30 33.20
N GLY A 206 -15.06 13.88 34.48
CA GLY A 206 -14.08 14.53 35.37
C GLY A 206 -12.64 14.40 34.87
N GLU A 207 -12.33 13.36 34.14
CA GLU A 207 -11.03 13.15 33.48
C GLU A 207 -11.03 13.54 32.00
N ALA A 208 -12.16 13.97 31.46
CA ALA A 208 -12.37 14.24 30.03
C ALA A 208 -11.81 13.12 29.13
N THR A 209 -12.13 11.87 29.45
CA THR A 209 -11.58 10.69 28.80
C THR A 209 -12.66 9.66 28.55
N TRP A 210 -12.75 9.12 27.33
CA TRP A 210 -13.76 8.14 26.91
C TRP A 210 -13.12 7.07 26.03
N GLY A 211 -13.62 5.85 26.11
CA GLY A 211 -13.10 4.73 25.31
C GLY A 211 -14.05 3.57 25.18
N ALA A 212 -13.76 2.71 24.22
CA ALA A 212 -14.45 1.47 23.97
C ALA A 212 -13.47 0.32 23.74
N ALA A 213 -13.84 -0.88 24.17
CA ALA A 213 -13.26 -2.12 23.68
C ALA A 213 -14.19 -2.73 22.65
N ALA A 214 -13.61 -3.16 21.54
CA ALA A 214 -14.36 -3.79 20.46
C ALA A 214 -13.65 -5.08 20.02
N VAL A 215 -14.42 -6.05 19.54
CA VAL A 215 -13.94 -7.34 19.04
C VAL A 215 -14.34 -7.44 17.57
N ALA A 216 -13.38 -7.77 16.71
CA ALA A 216 -13.68 -8.05 15.32
C ALA A 216 -14.60 -9.29 15.24
N ALA A 217 -15.61 -9.24 14.38
CA ALA A 217 -16.61 -10.29 14.27
C ALA A 217 -15.97 -11.67 14.01
N HIS A 218 -16.70 -12.73 14.36
CA HIS A 218 -16.29 -14.12 14.14
C HIS A 218 -14.95 -14.49 14.81
N ASP A 219 -14.82 -14.16 16.11
CA ASP A 219 -13.63 -14.44 16.92
C ASP A 219 -12.34 -13.79 16.41
N GLY A 220 -12.44 -12.70 15.66
CA GLY A 220 -11.31 -11.89 15.24
C GLY A 220 -10.63 -11.15 16.41
N PRO A 221 -9.51 -10.46 16.14
CA PRO A 221 -8.77 -9.73 17.16
C PRO A 221 -9.59 -8.63 17.86
N ALA A 222 -9.30 -8.41 19.13
CA ALA A 222 -9.90 -7.33 19.91
C ALA A 222 -9.02 -6.09 19.95
N VAL A 223 -9.64 -4.92 20.07
CA VAL A 223 -8.96 -3.62 20.23
C VAL A 223 -9.62 -2.80 21.34
N GLY A 224 -8.80 -2.02 22.04
CA GLY A 224 -9.25 -0.92 22.87
C GLY A 224 -8.95 0.39 22.17
N VAL A 225 -9.92 1.29 22.08
CA VAL A 225 -9.77 2.63 21.52
C VAL A 225 -10.23 3.63 22.55
N ALA A 226 -9.43 4.64 22.86
CA ALA A 226 -9.81 5.69 23.80
C ALA A 226 -9.32 7.05 23.33
N ILE A 227 -9.99 8.12 23.77
CA ILE A 227 -9.54 9.50 23.64
C ILE A 227 -9.45 10.17 24.99
N ALA A 228 -8.44 11.00 25.18
CA ALA A 228 -8.39 12.02 26.22
C ALA A 228 -8.49 13.39 25.55
N VAL A 229 -9.26 14.28 26.12
CA VAL A 229 -9.51 15.61 25.55
C VAL A 229 -8.73 16.66 26.31
N GLY A 230 -7.99 17.50 25.59
CA GLY A 230 -7.25 18.66 26.10
C GLY A 230 -7.66 19.93 25.38
N GLY A 231 -7.03 21.06 25.74
CA GLY A 231 -7.29 22.37 25.17
C GLY A 231 -8.06 23.32 26.10
N ASP A 232 -8.73 24.32 25.53
CA ASP A 232 -9.41 25.42 26.25
C ASP A 232 -10.83 25.04 26.68
N ILE A 233 -10.99 23.93 27.41
CA ILE A 233 -12.30 23.38 27.80
C ILE A 233 -12.84 24.15 29.00
N ALA A 234 -14.07 24.68 28.88
CA ALA A 234 -14.76 25.38 29.96
C ALA A 234 -15.60 24.45 30.83
N GLU A 235 -16.35 23.53 30.18
CA GLU A 235 -17.25 22.59 30.86
C GLU A 235 -17.23 21.24 30.16
N VAL A 236 -17.43 20.16 30.91
CA VAL A 236 -17.47 18.79 30.42
C VAL A 236 -18.69 18.08 31.01
N ARG A 237 -19.48 17.41 30.18
CA ARG A 237 -20.56 16.54 30.62
C ARG A 237 -20.52 15.20 29.90
N ASP A 238 -20.90 14.16 30.58
CA ASP A 238 -21.01 12.81 29.98
C ASP A 238 -22.28 12.68 29.13
N ALA A 239 -22.13 12.00 27.99
CA ALA A 239 -23.19 11.72 27.02
C ALA A 239 -23.16 10.27 26.54
N SER A 240 -22.48 9.39 27.32
CA SER A 240 -22.28 7.98 26.97
C SER A 240 -23.60 7.18 26.98
N ASP A 241 -23.63 6.13 26.16
CA ASP A 241 -24.70 5.12 26.16
C ASP A 241 -24.07 3.70 26.16
N GLN A 242 -24.82 2.66 25.87
CA GLN A 242 -24.36 1.28 25.97
C GLN A 242 -23.27 0.93 24.93
N SER A 243 -23.23 1.61 23.79
CA SER A 243 -22.33 1.32 22.67
C SER A 243 -21.36 2.47 22.35
N ASN A 244 -21.57 3.64 22.94
CA ASN A 244 -20.83 4.86 22.63
C ASN A 244 -20.35 5.54 23.91
N ALA A 245 -19.03 5.68 24.06
CA ALA A 245 -18.41 6.46 25.11
C ALA A 245 -18.23 7.89 24.62
N ARG A 246 -19.05 8.84 25.10
CA ARG A 246 -19.13 10.20 24.57
C ARG A 246 -19.12 11.25 25.66
N GLY A 247 -18.54 12.40 25.34
CA GLY A 247 -18.63 13.61 26.13
C GLY A 247 -19.01 14.81 25.30
N ILE A 248 -19.61 15.79 25.95
CA ILE A 248 -19.83 17.11 25.37
C ILE A 248 -18.95 18.08 26.14
N VAL A 249 -18.07 18.76 25.41
CA VAL A 249 -17.17 19.80 25.95
C VAL A 249 -17.62 21.17 25.42
N SER A 250 -17.62 22.18 26.26
CA SER A 250 -18.00 23.54 25.89
C SER A 250 -16.77 24.46 25.90
N LEU A 251 -16.70 25.35 24.91
CA LEU A 251 -15.67 26.38 24.77
C LEU A 251 -16.33 27.74 24.73
N ARG A 252 -15.77 28.70 25.48
CA ARG A 252 -16.13 30.11 25.35
C ARG A 252 -15.16 30.78 24.39
N LEU A 253 -15.68 31.31 23.28
CA LEU A 253 -14.92 32.00 22.25
C LEU A 253 -15.21 33.52 22.35
N PRO A 254 -14.34 34.29 23.00
CA PRO A 254 -14.42 35.75 22.88
C PRO A 254 -14.09 36.19 21.45
N ALA A 255 -14.74 37.25 20.99
CA ALA A 255 -14.55 37.79 19.64
C ALA A 255 -13.07 37.95 19.28
N GLY A 256 -12.66 37.41 18.13
CA GLY A 256 -11.28 37.48 17.61
C GLY A 256 -10.27 36.61 18.37
N SER A 257 -10.66 35.90 19.45
CA SER A 257 -9.75 34.98 20.13
C SER A 257 -9.83 33.56 19.53
N THR A 258 -8.67 32.86 19.56
CA THR A 258 -8.60 31.46 19.17
C THR A 258 -8.67 30.56 20.39
N ARG A 259 -9.45 29.48 20.33
CA ARG A 259 -9.53 28.41 21.31
C ARG A 259 -9.36 27.06 20.62
N GLU A 260 -8.84 26.09 21.37
CA GLU A 260 -8.58 24.78 20.80
C GLU A 260 -9.18 23.62 21.60
N ILE A 261 -9.48 22.55 20.87
CA ILE A 261 -9.77 21.22 21.38
C ILE A 261 -8.70 20.28 20.81
N VAL A 262 -8.14 19.43 21.65
CA VAL A 262 -7.17 18.42 21.23
C VAL A 262 -7.67 17.04 21.64
N LEU A 263 -7.79 16.12 20.70
CA LEU A 263 -8.04 14.70 20.96
C LEU A 263 -6.71 13.94 20.95
N TYR A 264 -6.40 13.28 22.05
CA TYR A 264 -5.29 12.34 22.20
C TYR A 264 -5.87 10.93 22.14
N ALA A 265 -5.87 10.31 21.00
CA ALA A 265 -6.35 8.96 20.82
C ALA A 265 -5.27 7.93 21.11
N ALA A 266 -5.67 6.82 21.77
CA ALA A 266 -4.80 5.70 22.02
C ALA A 266 -5.50 4.38 21.65
N PHE A 267 -4.69 3.43 21.18
CA PHE A 267 -5.12 2.13 20.70
C PHE A 267 -4.36 1.04 21.45
N SER A 268 -5.05 -0.05 21.77
CA SER A 268 -4.42 -1.26 22.31
C SER A 268 -4.98 -2.51 21.61
N ARG A 269 -4.17 -3.56 21.51
CA ARG A 269 -4.48 -4.79 20.80
C ARG A 269 -3.91 -5.99 21.57
N GLU A 270 -4.44 -7.19 21.36
CA GLU A 270 -3.88 -8.47 21.82
C GLU A 270 -4.03 -8.81 23.29
N ASP A 271 -4.95 -8.15 24.00
CA ASP A 271 -5.30 -8.46 25.37
C ASP A 271 -6.82 -8.81 25.48
N ARG A 272 -7.28 -9.16 26.66
CA ARG A 272 -8.70 -9.38 26.91
C ARG A 272 -9.47 -8.05 26.90
N PRO A 273 -10.72 -7.98 26.39
CA PRO A 273 -11.45 -6.74 26.22
C PRO A 273 -11.44 -5.76 27.40
N PRO A 274 -11.63 -6.19 28.68
CA PRO A 274 -11.59 -5.27 29.82
C PRO A 274 -10.19 -4.63 30.04
N HIS A 275 -9.12 -5.39 29.78
CA HIS A 275 -7.75 -4.88 29.89
C HIS A 275 -7.43 -3.92 28.75
N LEU A 276 -7.92 -4.21 27.54
CA LEU A 276 -7.76 -3.34 26.37
C LEU A 276 -8.34 -1.96 26.59
N LEU A 277 -9.58 -1.88 27.11
CA LEU A 277 -10.21 -0.61 27.43
C LEU A 277 -9.41 0.18 28.48
N LYS A 278 -9.03 -0.49 29.58
CA LYS A 278 -8.23 0.14 30.63
C LYS A 278 -6.89 0.61 30.11
N GLY A 279 -6.22 -0.20 29.31
CA GLY A 279 -4.93 0.13 28.67
C GLY A 279 -5.05 1.35 27.76
N ALA A 280 -6.05 1.38 26.88
CA ALA A 280 -6.30 2.49 25.97
C ALA A 280 -6.62 3.80 26.72
N LEU A 281 -7.48 3.75 27.75
CA LEU A 281 -7.79 4.92 28.58
C LEU A 281 -6.53 5.49 29.26
N ALA A 282 -5.73 4.63 29.88
CA ALA A 282 -4.50 5.04 30.53
C ALA A 282 -3.49 5.63 29.54
N ALA A 283 -3.35 5.05 28.36
CA ALA A 283 -2.46 5.51 27.30
C ALA A 283 -2.89 6.88 26.75
N ALA A 284 -4.19 7.09 26.52
CA ALA A 284 -4.74 8.38 26.08
C ALA A 284 -4.49 9.49 27.12
N GLN A 285 -4.66 9.20 28.41
CA GLN A 285 -4.35 10.14 29.51
C GLN A 285 -2.84 10.44 29.57
N ALA A 286 -2.00 9.43 29.42
CA ALA A 286 -0.55 9.60 29.40
C ALA A 286 -0.10 10.43 28.18
N ALA A 287 -0.71 10.22 27.00
CA ALA A 287 -0.44 11.04 25.83
C ALA A 287 -0.81 12.52 26.05
N ARG A 288 -1.98 12.79 26.65
CA ARG A 288 -2.37 14.14 27.02
C ARG A 288 -1.41 14.78 28.03
N ALA A 289 -0.96 14.03 29.01
CA ALA A 289 0.00 14.51 30.01
C ALA A 289 1.37 14.83 29.41
N ARG A 290 1.81 14.11 28.37
CA ARG A 290 3.03 14.41 27.60
C ARG A 290 2.93 15.71 26.83
N GLY A 291 1.73 16.09 26.40
CA GLY A 291 1.44 17.28 25.62
C GLY A 291 1.68 17.13 24.12
N LEU A 292 0.88 17.89 23.36
CA LEU A 292 0.83 17.79 21.89
C LEU A 292 2.19 18.09 21.22
N GLU A 293 2.85 19.15 21.67
CA GLU A 293 4.11 19.62 21.05
C GLU A 293 5.25 18.59 21.22
N SER A 294 5.32 17.92 22.39
CA SER A 294 6.33 16.87 22.62
C SER A 294 6.06 15.66 21.71
N LEU A 295 4.80 15.23 21.63
CA LEU A 295 4.40 14.10 20.76
C LEU A 295 4.64 14.41 19.28
N TYR A 296 4.36 15.65 18.87
CA TYR A 296 4.60 16.09 17.50
C TYR A 296 6.09 16.14 17.15
N ALA A 297 6.93 16.66 18.06
CA ALA A 297 8.37 16.73 17.85
C ALA A 297 8.99 15.32 17.67
N GLU A 298 8.59 14.37 18.49
CA GLU A 298 9.04 12.97 18.37
C GLU A 298 8.58 12.34 17.05
N HIS A 299 7.32 12.55 16.67
CA HIS A 299 6.75 12.12 15.39
C HIS A 299 7.50 12.71 14.19
N ALA A 300 7.73 14.03 14.19
CA ALA A 300 8.46 14.73 13.15
C ALA A 300 9.91 14.24 13.01
N ALA A 301 10.56 13.91 14.12
CA ALA A 301 11.93 13.37 14.11
C ALA A 301 12.01 12.01 13.37
N VAL A 302 11.04 11.12 13.57
CA VAL A 302 10.99 9.83 12.84
C VAL A 302 10.76 10.06 11.35
N TRP A 303 9.87 10.99 10.97
CA TRP A 303 9.67 11.33 9.58
C TRP A 303 10.90 11.96 8.94
N ALA A 304 11.61 12.84 9.67
CA ALA A 304 12.86 13.43 9.20
C ALA A 304 13.93 12.36 8.92
N GLU A 305 14.00 11.31 9.76
CA GLU A 305 14.90 10.17 9.49
C GLU A 305 14.50 9.36 8.25
N LEU A 306 13.21 9.09 8.06
CA LEU A 306 12.72 8.42 6.84
C LEU A 306 13.06 9.24 5.59
N TRP A 307 12.85 10.56 5.63
CA TRP A 307 13.13 11.48 4.52
C TRP A 307 14.63 11.72 4.24
N ARG A 308 15.54 11.17 5.03
CA ARG A 308 16.95 11.09 4.59
C ARG A 308 17.07 10.26 3.30
N GLY A 309 16.21 9.24 3.13
CA GLY A 309 16.06 8.50 1.89
C GLY A 309 15.01 9.17 1.00
N GLU A 310 15.45 9.88 -0.04
CA GLU A 310 14.61 10.66 -0.94
C GLU A 310 15.04 10.48 -2.40
N VAL A 311 14.09 10.65 -3.31
CA VAL A 311 14.36 10.74 -4.75
C VAL A 311 14.18 12.19 -5.22
N ARG A 312 15.12 12.68 -6.02
CA ARG A 312 15.13 14.04 -6.58
C ARG A 312 15.35 14.00 -8.07
N ILE A 313 14.58 14.76 -8.82
CA ILE A 313 14.61 14.80 -10.28
C ILE A 313 14.71 16.25 -10.75
N GLU A 314 15.86 16.63 -11.34
CA GLU A 314 16.06 17.94 -11.95
C GLU A 314 15.66 17.90 -13.43
N GLY A 315 14.92 18.88 -13.88
CA GLY A 315 14.42 19.01 -15.25
C GLY A 315 12.93 18.64 -15.43
N ASN A 316 12.30 17.97 -14.44
CA ASN A 316 10.87 17.64 -14.52
C ASN A 316 10.19 17.70 -13.14
N ALA A 317 9.65 18.88 -12.80
CA ALA A 317 9.03 19.12 -11.50
C ALA A 317 7.78 18.26 -11.23
N HIS A 318 7.02 17.88 -12.27
CA HIS A 318 5.88 16.97 -12.10
C HIS A 318 6.31 15.58 -11.68
N LEU A 319 7.31 15.01 -12.38
CA LEU A 319 7.82 13.68 -12.08
C LEU A 319 8.53 13.65 -10.71
N ASP A 320 9.30 14.71 -10.37
CA ASP A 320 9.93 14.88 -9.06
C ASP A 320 8.88 14.81 -7.94
N ARG A 321 7.84 15.63 -8.06
CA ARG A 321 6.76 15.67 -7.08
C ARG A 321 6.05 14.32 -6.96
N GLN A 322 5.70 13.68 -8.08
CA GLN A 322 4.99 12.39 -8.07
C GLN A 322 5.85 11.27 -7.47
N ALA A 323 7.14 11.20 -7.81
CA ALA A 323 8.04 10.18 -7.26
C ALA A 323 8.19 10.31 -5.74
N ARG A 324 8.25 11.55 -5.23
CA ARG A 324 8.32 11.81 -3.80
C ARG A 324 7.00 11.50 -3.08
N LEU A 325 5.86 11.77 -3.72
CA LEU A 325 4.57 11.34 -3.18
C LEU A 325 4.44 9.82 -3.15
N ASP A 326 4.87 9.15 -4.20
CA ASP A 326 4.86 7.69 -4.25
C ASP A 326 5.74 7.09 -3.13
N LEU A 327 6.90 7.67 -2.87
CA LEU A 327 7.74 7.28 -1.74
C LEU A 327 7.09 7.56 -0.38
N PHE A 328 6.43 8.72 -0.22
CA PHE A 328 5.62 9.03 0.97
C PHE A 328 4.56 7.95 1.22
N MET A 329 3.86 7.53 0.15
CA MET A 329 2.84 6.48 0.24
C MET A 329 3.43 5.14 0.70
N LEU A 330 4.63 4.77 0.25
CA LEU A 330 5.30 3.59 0.74
C LEU A 330 5.70 3.73 2.22
N TYR A 331 6.27 4.85 2.63
CA TYR A 331 6.69 5.08 4.01
C TYR A 331 5.52 5.04 4.99
N GLN A 332 4.40 5.70 4.69
CA GLN A 332 3.27 5.72 5.62
C GLN A 332 2.56 4.37 5.74
N ASN A 333 2.63 3.52 4.69
CA ASN A 333 1.95 2.23 4.65
C ASN A 333 2.86 1.04 5.01
N ALA A 334 4.17 1.26 5.20
CA ALA A 334 5.11 0.21 5.60
C ALA A 334 4.90 -0.18 7.06
N PRO A 335 4.49 -1.43 7.35
CA PRO A 335 4.31 -1.89 8.73
C PRO A 335 5.63 -1.87 9.49
N VAL A 336 5.58 -1.44 10.74
CA VAL A 336 6.70 -1.50 11.68
C VAL A 336 6.60 -2.73 12.56
N ASP A 337 5.39 -3.26 12.74
CA ASP A 337 5.18 -4.59 13.34
C ASP A 337 5.46 -5.66 12.28
N HIS A 338 6.59 -6.33 12.40
CA HIS A 338 7.05 -7.33 11.45
C HIS A 338 6.15 -8.59 11.35
N ARG A 339 5.11 -8.68 12.13
CA ARG A 339 4.10 -9.75 12.00
C ARG A 339 3.19 -9.55 10.81
N TYR A 340 3.05 -8.33 10.31
CA TYR A 340 2.10 -7.97 9.27
C TYR A 340 2.80 -7.41 8.05
N PRO A 341 2.33 -7.74 6.84
CA PRO A 341 2.91 -7.28 5.58
C PRO A 341 2.35 -5.92 5.17
N MET A 342 2.97 -5.32 4.17
CA MET A 342 2.30 -4.28 3.40
C MET A 342 1.04 -4.83 2.73
N GLN A 343 0.07 -3.96 2.46
CA GLN A 343 -1.19 -4.31 1.81
C GLN A 343 -1.30 -3.58 0.48
N ILE A 344 -1.99 -4.16 -0.48
CA ILE A 344 -2.10 -3.63 -1.85
C ILE A 344 -2.69 -2.21 -1.92
N MET A 345 -3.70 -1.92 -1.08
CA MET A 345 -4.37 -0.61 -1.03
C MET A 345 -3.92 0.23 0.17
N GLY A 346 -2.80 -0.12 0.81
CA GLY A 346 -2.32 0.53 2.02
C GLY A 346 -3.21 0.28 3.24
N LEU A 347 -2.91 0.98 4.34
CA LEU A 347 -3.55 0.76 5.64
C LEU A 347 -4.92 1.44 5.78
N ALA A 348 -5.23 2.43 4.94
CA ALA A 348 -6.41 3.29 5.12
C ALA A 348 -7.64 2.84 4.31
N ALA A 349 -7.58 1.70 3.62
CA ALA A 349 -8.65 1.28 2.75
C ALA A 349 -8.83 -0.24 2.70
N PRO A 350 -10.07 -0.74 2.62
CA PRO A 350 -10.38 -2.17 2.64
C PRO A 350 -10.35 -2.83 1.27
N GLY A 351 -9.86 -2.17 0.23
CA GLY A 351 -9.76 -2.75 -1.10
C GLY A 351 -8.97 -4.05 -1.07
N TYR A 352 -9.44 -5.04 -1.80
CA TYR A 352 -8.95 -6.42 -1.73
C TYR A 352 -8.95 -7.00 -0.31
N TYR A 353 -9.81 -6.48 0.57
CA TYR A 353 -9.95 -6.88 1.98
C TYR A 353 -8.66 -6.77 2.81
N GLY A 354 -7.65 -6.01 2.31
CA GLY A 354 -6.33 -5.91 2.92
C GLY A 354 -5.42 -7.10 2.60
N ASN A 355 -5.77 -7.94 1.64
CA ASN A 355 -4.98 -9.10 1.24
C ASN A 355 -3.60 -8.74 0.70
N VAL A 356 -2.72 -9.72 0.74
CA VAL A 356 -1.37 -9.66 0.21
C VAL A 356 -1.32 -10.43 -1.10
N LEU A 357 -1.08 -9.72 -2.19
CA LEU A 357 -0.95 -10.25 -3.53
C LEU A 357 0.50 -10.12 -4.01
N TRP A 358 0.81 -10.61 -5.21
CA TRP A 358 2.11 -10.43 -5.86
C TRP A 358 2.51 -8.96 -6.02
N ASP A 359 1.52 -8.07 -6.07
CA ASP A 359 1.68 -6.61 -6.04
C ASP A 359 2.59 -6.12 -4.93
N VAL A 360 2.47 -6.74 -3.75
CA VAL A 360 3.29 -6.39 -2.61
C VAL A 360 4.72 -6.86 -2.84
N ASP A 361 4.93 -8.13 -3.19
CA ASP A 361 6.25 -8.75 -3.34
C ASP A 361 7.03 -8.17 -4.53
N CYS A 362 6.35 -7.87 -5.65
CA CYS A 362 6.99 -7.41 -6.88
C CYS A 362 7.10 -5.89 -7.02
N PHE A 363 6.24 -5.13 -6.33
CA PHE A 363 6.18 -3.68 -6.58
C PHE A 363 6.33 -2.86 -5.31
N SER A 364 5.37 -2.91 -4.38
CA SER A 364 5.39 -2.02 -3.21
C SER A 364 6.59 -2.27 -2.32
N TRP A 365 6.81 -3.52 -1.96
CA TRP A 365 7.95 -3.95 -1.16
C TRP A 365 9.29 -3.69 -1.88
N LEU A 366 9.38 -4.09 -3.15
CA LEU A 366 10.61 -3.96 -3.93
C LEU A 366 10.95 -2.48 -4.20
N GLY A 367 9.94 -1.62 -4.33
CA GLY A 367 10.12 -0.17 -4.43
C GLY A 367 10.57 0.48 -3.11
N LEU A 368 10.18 -0.08 -1.95
CA LEU A 368 10.59 0.39 -0.62
C LEU A 368 11.98 -0.14 -0.22
N LEU A 369 12.32 -1.37 -0.63
CA LEU A 369 13.52 -2.10 -0.19
C LEU A 369 14.82 -1.27 -0.20
N PRO A 370 15.14 -0.52 -1.27
CA PRO A 370 16.39 0.24 -1.33
C PRO A 370 16.42 1.45 -0.38
N PHE A 371 15.25 2.00 -0.01
CA PHE A 371 15.15 3.17 0.86
C PHE A 371 15.12 2.82 2.34
N ALA A 372 14.41 1.75 2.69
CA ALA A 372 14.19 1.35 4.10
C ALA A 372 14.08 -0.18 4.24
N PRO A 373 15.20 -0.93 4.08
CA PRO A 373 15.19 -2.39 4.18
C PRO A 373 14.70 -2.89 5.53
N ASP A 374 14.88 -2.11 6.61
CA ASP A 374 14.39 -2.45 7.95
C ASP A 374 12.86 -2.38 8.07
N LEU A 375 12.18 -1.55 7.28
CA LEU A 375 10.72 -1.55 7.19
C LEU A 375 10.24 -2.60 6.17
N ALA A 376 10.94 -2.73 5.05
CA ALA A 376 10.61 -3.69 4.00
C ALA A 376 10.62 -5.13 4.53
N ILE A 377 11.46 -5.45 5.52
CA ILE A 377 11.58 -6.80 6.11
C ILE A 377 10.26 -7.38 6.65
N SER A 378 9.25 -6.56 6.92
CA SER A 378 7.92 -6.99 7.37
C SER A 378 7.26 -7.98 6.40
N THR A 379 7.40 -7.77 5.09
CA THR A 379 6.81 -8.65 4.06
C THR A 379 7.47 -10.03 4.02
N PRO A 380 8.80 -10.19 3.89
CA PRO A 380 9.42 -11.52 3.96
C PRO A 380 9.22 -12.21 5.31
N LEU A 381 9.20 -11.52 6.43
CA LEU A 381 8.91 -12.13 7.72
C LEU A 381 7.46 -12.63 7.82
N PHE A 382 6.49 -11.92 7.23
CA PHE A 382 5.14 -12.43 7.08
C PHE A 382 5.11 -13.72 6.24
N ARG A 383 5.79 -13.75 5.09
CA ARG A 383 5.88 -14.96 4.25
C ARG A 383 6.53 -16.12 5.02
N ARG A 384 7.56 -15.85 5.83
CA ARG A 384 8.18 -16.85 6.70
C ARG A 384 7.22 -17.35 7.78
N ARG A 385 6.51 -16.47 8.45
CA ARG A 385 5.54 -16.80 9.49
C ARG A 385 4.38 -17.66 8.97
N THR A 386 3.98 -17.46 7.72
CA THR A 386 2.86 -18.17 7.08
C THR A 386 3.31 -19.40 6.27
N LEU A 387 4.56 -19.84 6.42
CA LEU A 387 5.11 -21.00 5.70
C LEU A 387 4.31 -22.28 5.97
N ASP A 388 3.90 -22.54 7.22
CA ASP A 388 3.13 -23.75 7.56
C ASP A 388 1.78 -23.78 6.83
N GLN A 389 1.14 -22.63 6.67
CA GLN A 389 -0.08 -22.50 5.86
C GLN A 389 0.19 -22.79 4.37
N ALA A 390 1.30 -22.32 3.84
CA ALA A 390 1.70 -22.57 2.46
C ALA A 390 2.05 -24.06 2.22
N LEU A 391 2.67 -24.73 3.18
CA LEU A 391 2.90 -26.18 3.15
C LEU A 391 1.59 -26.97 3.14
N LEU A 392 0.63 -26.56 3.97
CA LEU A 392 -0.72 -27.14 3.98
C LEU A 392 -1.44 -26.97 2.65
N MET A 393 -1.33 -25.79 2.02
CA MET A 393 -1.93 -25.52 0.71
C MET A 393 -1.32 -26.38 -0.40
N ALA A 394 0.01 -26.53 -0.42
CA ALA A 394 0.68 -27.44 -1.37
C ALA A 394 0.16 -28.88 -1.19
N THR A 395 0.09 -29.37 0.04
CA THR A 395 -0.41 -30.72 0.36
C THR A 395 -1.86 -30.89 -0.11
N ARG A 396 -2.75 -29.92 0.15
CA ARG A 396 -4.15 -29.95 -0.29
C ARG A 396 -4.31 -29.94 -1.82
N SER A 397 -3.37 -29.34 -2.53
CA SER A 397 -3.33 -29.35 -4.00
C SER A 397 -2.61 -30.57 -4.59
N GLY A 398 -2.17 -31.53 -3.76
CA GLY A 398 -1.50 -32.75 -4.19
C GLY A 398 -0.02 -32.57 -4.51
N HIS A 399 0.62 -31.50 -4.00
CA HIS A 399 2.02 -31.18 -4.24
C HIS A 399 2.86 -31.19 -2.95
N ARG A 400 4.16 -31.30 -3.11
CA ARG A 400 5.15 -31.14 -2.02
C ARG A 400 5.60 -29.66 -1.98
N GLY A 401 6.26 -29.29 -0.88
CA GLY A 401 6.81 -27.97 -0.69
C GLY A 401 5.77 -26.94 -0.26
N ALA A 402 5.99 -25.68 -0.53
CA ALA A 402 5.13 -24.56 -0.12
C ALA A 402 4.45 -23.89 -1.31
N TYR A 403 3.14 -23.74 -1.23
CA TYR A 403 2.31 -23.01 -2.20
C TYR A 403 1.66 -21.81 -1.52
N TYR A 404 2.13 -20.61 -1.82
CA TYR A 404 1.54 -19.36 -1.35
C TYR A 404 0.36 -18.97 -2.24
N PRO A 405 -0.82 -18.62 -1.66
CA PRO A 405 -2.00 -18.28 -2.44
C PRO A 405 -1.82 -16.96 -3.18
N TRP A 406 -2.55 -16.79 -4.28
CA TRP A 406 -2.55 -15.55 -5.04
C TRP A 406 -3.04 -14.35 -4.22
N GLN A 407 -4.05 -14.57 -3.35
CA GLN A 407 -4.50 -13.60 -2.35
C GLN A 407 -4.38 -14.18 -0.95
N ALA A 408 -3.36 -13.79 -0.23
CA ALA A 408 -3.14 -14.23 1.15
C ALA A 408 -3.82 -13.31 2.15
N CYS A 409 -4.56 -13.87 3.11
CA CYS A 409 -5.03 -13.12 4.27
C CYS A 409 -3.83 -12.57 5.06
N PRO A 410 -3.79 -11.28 5.40
CA PRO A 410 -2.67 -10.68 6.10
C PRO A 410 -2.51 -11.18 7.55
N TYR A 411 -3.53 -11.84 8.10
CA TYR A 411 -3.52 -12.37 9.47
C TYR A 411 -2.84 -13.74 9.56
N ALA A 412 -3.29 -14.73 8.79
CA ALA A 412 -2.78 -16.11 8.88
C ALA A 412 -2.22 -16.67 7.56
N GLY A 413 -2.33 -15.97 6.45
CA GLY A 413 -1.72 -16.34 5.17
C GLY A 413 -2.50 -17.36 4.35
N GLU A 414 -3.71 -17.74 4.79
CA GLU A 414 -4.62 -18.59 4.04
C GLU A 414 -5.11 -17.92 2.77
N ASP A 415 -5.58 -18.71 1.82
CA ASP A 415 -6.23 -18.22 0.61
C ASP A 415 -7.51 -17.46 0.97
N ASN A 416 -7.55 -16.21 0.62
CA ASN A 416 -8.67 -15.31 0.85
C ASN A 416 -9.15 -14.66 -0.47
N GLY A 417 -8.94 -15.35 -1.57
CA GLY A 417 -9.31 -14.89 -2.91
C GLY A 417 -10.76 -15.21 -3.26
N PRO A 418 -11.52 -14.27 -3.85
CA PRO A 418 -12.89 -14.52 -4.30
C PRO A 418 -12.97 -15.38 -5.57
N MET A 419 -11.86 -15.66 -6.22
CA MET A 419 -11.81 -16.29 -7.54
C MET A 419 -11.01 -17.59 -7.52
N ALA A 420 -11.71 -18.72 -7.61
CA ALA A 420 -11.10 -20.04 -7.57
C ALA A 420 -10.05 -20.30 -8.69
N GLN A 421 -10.15 -19.62 -9.84
CA GLN A 421 -9.18 -19.74 -10.92
C GLN A 421 -7.79 -19.22 -10.54
N HIS A 422 -7.68 -18.35 -9.58
CA HIS A 422 -6.40 -17.85 -9.07
C HIS A 422 -5.56 -18.92 -8.37
N ASN A 423 -6.14 -20.06 -8.02
CA ASN A 423 -5.38 -21.25 -7.57
C ASN A 423 -4.41 -21.79 -8.64
N ARG A 424 -4.48 -21.28 -9.88
CA ARG A 424 -3.57 -21.61 -10.98
C ARG A 424 -2.51 -20.54 -11.24
N ALA A 425 -2.61 -19.39 -10.57
CA ALA A 425 -1.61 -18.33 -10.61
C ALA A 425 -0.43 -18.64 -9.65
N ILE A 426 0.32 -19.70 -10.00
CA ILE A 426 1.40 -20.23 -9.13
C ILE A 426 2.66 -19.38 -9.17
N HIS A 427 2.80 -18.45 -10.12
CA HIS A 427 3.95 -17.56 -10.23
C HIS A 427 4.20 -16.78 -8.94
N MET A 428 3.13 -16.36 -8.26
CA MET A 428 3.17 -15.69 -6.97
C MET A 428 4.05 -16.42 -5.94
N THR A 429 3.97 -17.74 -5.90
CA THR A 429 4.79 -18.57 -5.00
C THR A 429 6.29 -18.40 -5.27
N PHE A 430 6.68 -18.29 -6.54
CA PHE A 430 8.08 -18.12 -6.94
C PHE A 430 8.59 -16.72 -6.59
N GLU A 431 7.74 -15.72 -6.72
CA GLU A 431 8.03 -14.34 -6.35
C GLU A 431 8.28 -14.19 -4.85
N VAL A 432 7.57 -14.95 -4.00
CA VAL A 432 7.85 -15.01 -2.55
C VAL A 432 9.28 -15.49 -2.27
N ALA A 433 9.75 -16.55 -2.96
CA ALA A 433 11.13 -17.00 -2.78
C ALA A 433 12.15 -15.94 -3.25
N GLN A 434 11.83 -15.21 -4.33
CA GLN A 434 12.64 -14.07 -4.77
C GLN A 434 12.66 -12.93 -3.75
N THR A 435 11.53 -12.62 -3.10
CA THR A 435 11.44 -11.65 -2.02
C THR A 435 12.40 -11.99 -0.88
N MET A 436 12.45 -13.26 -0.48
CA MET A 436 13.40 -13.73 0.53
C MET A 436 14.86 -13.50 0.12
N TRP A 437 15.20 -13.83 -1.12
CA TRP A 437 16.55 -13.65 -1.66
C TRP A 437 16.94 -12.18 -1.74
N LEU A 438 16.08 -11.32 -2.29
CA LEU A 438 16.39 -9.91 -2.48
C LEU A 438 16.47 -9.15 -1.15
N GLN A 439 15.66 -9.53 -0.14
CA GLN A 439 15.82 -8.98 1.20
C GLN A 439 17.19 -9.33 1.79
N TRP A 440 17.64 -10.57 1.59
CA TRP A 440 18.99 -10.94 2.01
C TRP A 440 20.05 -10.16 1.24
N CYS A 441 19.92 -9.98 -0.05
CA CYS A 441 20.83 -9.15 -0.85
C CYS A 441 20.92 -7.70 -0.33
N ALA A 442 19.81 -7.17 0.21
CA ALA A 442 19.80 -5.84 0.79
C ALA A 442 20.49 -5.77 2.15
N ILE A 443 20.23 -6.72 3.04
CA ILE A 443 20.76 -6.64 4.42
C ILE A 443 22.11 -7.34 4.61
N GLY A 444 22.49 -8.30 3.75
CA GLY A 444 23.75 -9.05 3.84
C GLY A 444 23.84 -10.04 5.02
N ASP A 445 22.81 -10.14 5.87
CA ASP A 445 22.85 -10.97 7.09
C ASP A 445 22.70 -12.46 6.78
N ARG A 446 23.77 -13.22 7.00
CA ARG A 446 23.76 -14.68 6.83
C ARG A 446 22.82 -15.39 7.81
N ALA A 447 22.54 -14.79 8.98
CA ALA A 447 21.61 -15.37 9.95
C ALA A 447 20.17 -15.25 9.44
N PHE A 448 19.80 -14.14 8.82
CA PHE A 448 18.52 -13.98 8.12
C PHE A 448 18.40 -15.02 6.98
N LEU A 449 19.42 -15.12 6.13
CA LEU A 449 19.42 -16.12 5.05
C LEU A 449 19.16 -17.54 5.59
N ARG A 450 19.79 -17.92 6.68
CA ARG A 450 19.66 -19.27 7.26
C ARG A 450 18.32 -19.50 7.94
N ARG A 451 17.83 -18.55 8.74
CA ARG A 451 16.67 -18.76 9.63
C ARG A 451 15.34 -18.39 8.99
N GLU A 452 15.36 -17.34 8.17
CA GLU A 452 14.11 -16.79 7.61
C GLU A 452 13.97 -17.13 6.13
N ALA A 453 14.98 -16.84 5.31
CA ALA A 453 14.88 -17.00 3.87
C ALA A 453 14.96 -18.46 3.41
N TRP A 454 15.95 -19.21 3.90
CA TRP A 454 16.21 -20.58 3.45
C TRP A 454 15.01 -21.53 3.60
N PRO A 455 14.29 -21.58 4.75
CA PRO A 455 13.14 -22.48 4.88
C PRO A 455 12.05 -22.21 3.84
N VAL A 456 11.82 -20.95 3.49
CA VAL A 456 10.84 -20.57 2.46
C VAL A 456 11.37 -20.93 1.08
N MET A 457 12.61 -20.55 0.75
CA MET A 457 13.21 -20.80 -0.56
C MET A 457 13.28 -22.29 -0.89
N ALA A 458 13.71 -23.11 0.07
CA ALA A 458 13.78 -24.57 -0.10
C ALA A 458 12.39 -25.20 -0.32
N ALA A 459 11.40 -24.82 0.50
CA ALA A 459 10.04 -25.33 0.36
C ALA A 459 9.36 -24.88 -0.95
N VAL A 460 9.63 -23.66 -1.41
CA VAL A 460 9.14 -23.18 -2.72
C VAL A 460 9.84 -23.91 -3.86
N ALA A 461 11.14 -24.20 -3.76
CA ALA A 461 11.87 -25.00 -4.75
C ALA A 461 11.30 -26.44 -4.86
N ASP A 462 10.95 -27.05 -3.74
CA ASP A 462 10.28 -28.35 -3.71
C ASP A 462 8.90 -28.31 -4.39
N PHE A 463 8.13 -27.24 -4.15
CA PHE A 463 6.85 -27.05 -4.82
C PHE A 463 7.04 -26.85 -6.34
N ALA A 464 8.00 -26.03 -6.76
CA ALA A 464 8.30 -25.82 -8.17
C ALA A 464 8.58 -27.13 -8.91
N CYS A 465 9.40 -28.00 -8.30
CA CYS A 465 9.69 -29.34 -8.83
C CYS A 465 8.47 -30.28 -8.80
N SER A 466 7.71 -30.25 -7.70
CA SER A 466 6.52 -31.10 -7.56
C SER A 466 5.39 -30.73 -8.52
N ARG A 467 5.28 -29.45 -8.88
CA ARG A 467 4.25 -28.94 -9.81
C ARG A 467 4.64 -29.07 -11.28
N ALA A 468 5.94 -29.23 -11.57
CA ALA A 468 6.45 -29.42 -12.93
C ALA A 468 6.13 -30.82 -13.46
N VAL A 469 5.72 -30.89 -14.72
CA VAL A 469 5.39 -32.14 -15.41
C VAL A 469 6.54 -32.49 -16.35
N TRP A 470 7.15 -33.67 -16.16
CA TRP A 470 8.15 -34.19 -17.08
C TRP A 470 7.48 -34.71 -18.35
N VAL A 471 7.97 -34.26 -19.51
CA VAL A 471 7.52 -34.68 -20.84
C VAL A 471 8.64 -35.50 -21.48
N PRO A 472 8.63 -36.86 -21.36
CA PRO A 472 9.78 -37.71 -21.71
C PRO A 472 10.23 -37.63 -23.16
N TRP A 473 9.28 -37.50 -24.09
CA TRP A 473 9.56 -37.44 -25.54
C TRP A 473 10.10 -36.08 -25.99
N GLU A 474 9.96 -35.06 -25.15
CA GLU A 474 10.54 -33.73 -25.39
C GLU A 474 11.81 -33.47 -24.54
N GLY A 475 12.05 -34.31 -23.53
CA GLY A 475 13.17 -34.18 -22.63
C GLY A 475 13.17 -32.92 -21.80
N ARG A 476 11.98 -32.45 -21.38
CA ARG A 476 11.81 -31.19 -20.67
C ARG A 476 10.72 -31.23 -19.61
N TYR A 477 10.77 -30.28 -18.67
CA TYR A 477 9.72 -30.01 -17.70
C TYR A 477 8.80 -28.90 -18.20
N GLU A 478 7.52 -29.03 -17.93
CA GLU A 478 6.49 -28.08 -18.32
C GLU A 478 5.53 -27.76 -17.18
N TYR A 479 4.97 -26.54 -17.16
CA TYR A 479 3.83 -26.20 -16.33
C TYR A 479 2.54 -26.24 -17.16
N LYS A 480 1.59 -27.06 -16.72
CA LYS A 480 0.29 -27.21 -17.33
C LYS A 480 -0.79 -26.48 -16.54
N GLU A 481 -1.79 -25.92 -17.23
CA GLU A 481 -2.96 -25.30 -16.63
C GLU A 481 -2.61 -24.25 -15.59
N VAL A 482 -1.84 -23.22 -15.98
CA VAL A 482 -1.45 -22.08 -15.14
C VAL A 482 -2.13 -20.80 -15.63
N ILE A 483 -2.19 -19.79 -14.76
CA ILE A 483 -2.55 -18.41 -15.10
C ILE A 483 -1.31 -17.56 -14.86
N GLY A 484 -0.89 -16.80 -15.86
CA GLY A 484 0.25 -15.88 -15.77
C GLY A 484 -0.16 -14.46 -15.36
N PRO A 485 0.79 -13.52 -15.31
CA PRO A 485 0.53 -12.10 -15.01
C PRO A 485 -0.45 -11.43 -15.97
N GLU A 486 -0.55 -11.93 -17.20
CA GLU A 486 -1.52 -11.47 -18.19
C GLU A 486 -2.79 -12.33 -18.08
N GLU A 487 -3.52 -12.13 -16.98
CA GLU A 487 -4.75 -12.87 -16.63
C GLU A 487 -5.77 -13.04 -17.78
N PRO A 488 -5.93 -12.07 -18.72
CA PRO A 488 -6.83 -12.23 -19.86
C PRO A 488 -6.54 -13.43 -20.77
N PHE A 489 -5.36 -14.05 -20.71
CA PHE A 489 -5.12 -15.32 -21.40
C PHE A 489 -5.89 -16.50 -20.77
N GLY A 490 -6.34 -16.34 -19.52
CA GLY A 490 -6.99 -17.43 -18.78
C GLY A 490 -6.02 -18.57 -18.45
N VAL A 491 -6.56 -19.80 -18.46
CA VAL A 491 -5.77 -21.01 -18.18
C VAL A 491 -4.99 -21.43 -19.43
N ILE A 492 -3.68 -21.44 -19.31
CA ILE A 492 -2.73 -21.72 -20.40
C ILE A 492 -1.67 -22.73 -19.95
N ASP A 493 -0.95 -23.28 -20.92
CA ASP A 493 0.23 -24.12 -20.67
C ASP A 493 1.51 -23.32 -20.87
N ASN A 494 2.46 -23.52 -19.96
CA ASN A 494 3.79 -22.94 -20.05
C ASN A 494 3.76 -21.40 -20.22
N ASP A 495 3.11 -20.72 -19.28
CA ASP A 495 3.26 -19.28 -19.18
C ASP A 495 4.74 -18.92 -19.00
N LEU A 496 5.24 -18.01 -19.85
CA LEU A 496 6.66 -17.66 -19.89
C LEU A 496 7.18 -17.12 -18.57
N HIS A 497 6.42 -16.20 -17.95
CA HIS A 497 6.82 -15.60 -16.67
C HIS A 497 6.88 -16.66 -15.57
N THR A 498 5.84 -17.48 -15.44
CA THR A 498 5.76 -18.57 -14.46
C THR A 498 6.95 -19.52 -14.61
N ALA A 499 7.24 -19.96 -15.83
CA ALA A 499 8.34 -20.90 -16.09
C ALA A 499 9.73 -20.27 -15.84
N ALA A 500 9.91 -19.02 -16.26
CA ALA A 500 11.16 -18.29 -16.04
C ALA A 500 11.41 -17.99 -14.56
N MET A 501 10.35 -17.61 -13.81
CA MET A 501 10.44 -17.43 -12.36
C MET A 501 10.81 -18.72 -11.65
N ALA A 502 10.17 -19.84 -11.98
CA ALA A 502 10.53 -21.15 -11.44
C ALA A 502 12.00 -21.49 -11.70
N GLN A 503 12.46 -21.35 -12.93
CA GLN A 503 13.88 -21.58 -13.30
C GLN A 503 14.82 -20.70 -12.45
N ARG A 504 14.47 -19.41 -12.28
CA ARG A 504 15.25 -18.47 -11.49
C ARG A 504 15.33 -18.89 -10.03
N ILE A 505 14.17 -19.14 -9.39
CA ILE A 505 14.17 -19.43 -7.94
C ILE A 505 14.81 -20.76 -7.60
N LEU A 506 14.73 -21.74 -8.46
CA LEU A 506 15.45 -23.02 -8.28
C LEU A 506 16.98 -22.79 -8.26
N ARG A 507 17.51 -21.96 -9.17
CA ARG A 507 18.93 -21.58 -9.18
C ARG A 507 19.32 -20.77 -7.94
N LEU A 508 18.44 -19.84 -7.50
CA LEU A 508 18.66 -19.06 -6.28
C LEU A 508 18.63 -19.93 -5.02
N ALA A 509 17.76 -20.96 -4.96
CA ALA A 509 17.73 -21.90 -3.85
C ALA A 509 19.03 -22.75 -3.79
N VAL A 510 19.52 -23.23 -4.94
CA VAL A 510 20.84 -23.90 -5.02
C VAL A 510 21.93 -22.98 -4.52
N ARG A 511 21.94 -21.71 -4.98
CA ARG A 511 22.94 -20.73 -4.56
C ARG A 511 22.89 -20.42 -3.06
N ALA A 512 21.68 -20.30 -2.50
CA ALA A 512 21.50 -20.10 -1.06
C ALA A 512 22.04 -21.30 -0.25
N ALA A 513 21.81 -22.52 -0.73
CA ALA A 513 22.37 -23.72 -0.12
C ALA A 513 23.91 -23.71 -0.11
N GLU A 514 24.54 -23.35 -1.22
CA GLU A 514 25.99 -23.20 -1.33
C GLU A 514 26.53 -22.18 -0.32
N ILE A 515 25.96 -20.98 -0.26
CA ILE A 515 26.35 -19.93 0.69
C ILE A 515 26.23 -20.42 2.14
N LEU A 516 25.19 -21.19 2.44
CA LEU A 516 24.95 -21.71 3.77
C LEU A 516 25.77 -22.95 4.11
N GLY A 517 26.42 -23.59 3.11
CA GLY A 517 27.12 -24.89 3.27
C GLY A 517 26.12 -26.03 3.49
N LEU A 518 24.96 -25.98 2.85
CA LEU A 518 23.91 -27.01 2.88
C LEU A 518 23.90 -27.78 1.55
N GLY A 519 23.37 -29.01 1.58
CA GLY A 519 23.09 -29.76 0.37
C GLY A 519 21.83 -29.23 -0.32
N ALA A 520 21.89 -28.98 -1.63
CA ALA A 520 20.71 -28.75 -2.44
C ALA A 520 20.21 -30.06 -3.06
N ASP A 521 18.87 -30.21 -3.22
CA ASP A 521 18.31 -31.35 -3.94
C ASP A 521 18.75 -31.28 -5.42
N PRO A 522 19.41 -32.34 -5.98
CA PRO A 522 19.79 -32.35 -7.40
C PRO A 522 18.62 -32.15 -8.36
N LEU A 523 17.41 -32.48 -7.94
CA LEU A 523 16.20 -32.30 -8.75
C LEU A 523 15.95 -30.79 -9.06
N TRP A 524 16.33 -29.88 -8.15
CA TRP A 524 16.17 -28.44 -8.39
C TRP A 524 16.98 -27.98 -9.60
N THR A 525 18.24 -28.44 -9.70
CA THR A 525 19.08 -28.15 -10.88
C THR A 525 18.52 -28.82 -12.13
N ALA A 526 18.11 -30.10 -12.04
CA ALA A 526 17.58 -30.83 -13.18
C ALA A 526 16.30 -30.16 -13.75
N VAL A 527 15.37 -29.74 -12.88
CA VAL A 527 14.16 -29.03 -13.29
C VAL A 527 14.51 -27.65 -13.88
N ALA A 528 15.40 -26.90 -13.25
CA ALA A 528 15.84 -25.59 -13.75
C ALA A 528 16.46 -25.67 -15.14
N ASP A 529 17.33 -26.68 -15.39
CA ASP A 529 18.07 -26.80 -16.65
C ASP A 529 17.18 -27.32 -17.80
N HIS A 530 16.15 -28.07 -17.48
CA HIS A 530 15.23 -28.65 -18.47
C HIS A 530 13.85 -27.96 -18.50
N MET A 531 13.68 -26.82 -17.80
CA MET A 531 12.42 -26.07 -17.81
C MET A 531 12.14 -25.51 -19.21
N TYR A 532 10.98 -25.82 -19.75
CA TYR A 532 10.56 -25.31 -21.04
C TYR A 532 10.14 -23.85 -20.96
N LEU A 533 10.83 -23.02 -21.71
CA LEU A 533 10.50 -21.62 -21.93
C LEU A 533 10.02 -21.46 -23.38
N PRO A 534 8.76 -21.04 -23.63
CA PRO A 534 8.20 -21.01 -24.98
C PRO A 534 8.91 -19.99 -25.87
N ARG A 535 9.29 -20.45 -27.08
CA ARG A 535 9.95 -19.62 -28.10
C ARG A 535 9.27 -19.77 -29.45
N ASN A 536 9.21 -18.70 -30.19
CA ASN A 536 8.81 -18.72 -31.58
C ASN A 536 9.90 -19.40 -32.42
N PRO A 537 9.62 -20.52 -33.11
CA PRO A 537 10.66 -21.26 -33.83
C PRO A 537 11.21 -20.51 -35.05
N ARG A 538 10.48 -19.50 -35.58
CA ARG A 538 10.90 -18.71 -36.73
C ARG A 538 11.78 -17.50 -36.35
N THR A 539 11.41 -16.80 -35.27
CA THR A 539 12.08 -15.58 -34.84
C THR A 539 13.06 -15.80 -33.70
N GLY A 540 12.93 -16.90 -32.96
CA GLY A 540 13.67 -17.16 -31.73
C GLY A 540 13.23 -16.30 -30.54
N PHE A 541 12.21 -15.46 -30.71
CA PHE A 541 11.69 -14.59 -29.64
C PHE A 541 10.89 -15.41 -28.62
N TRP A 542 10.90 -14.94 -27.38
CA TRP A 542 10.05 -15.50 -26.35
C TRP A 542 8.57 -15.33 -26.71
N GLN A 543 7.78 -16.30 -26.38
CA GLN A 543 6.31 -16.29 -26.54
C GLN A 543 5.64 -16.25 -25.17
N PRO A 544 4.47 -15.61 -25.02
CA PRO A 544 3.81 -15.49 -23.72
C PRO A 544 3.42 -16.85 -23.12
N HIS A 545 3.08 -17.84 -23.97
CA HIS A 545 2.72 -19.20 -23.54
C HIS A 545 2.85 -20.19 -24.70
N SER A 546 2.75 -21.49 -24.41
CA SER A 546 2.71 -22.53 -25.45
C SER A 546 1.52 -22.34 -26.36
N GLY A 547 1.73 -22.54 -27.68
CA GLY A 547 0.70 -22.41 -28.70
C GLY A 547 0.35 -20.98 -29.08
N SER A 548 0.95 -19.98 -28.45
CA SER A 548 0.78 -18.60 -28.90
C SER A 548 1.53 -18.39 -30.23
N GLU A 549 0.83 -17.96 -31.27
CA GLU A 549 1.43 -17.61 -32.55
C GLU A 549 2.00 -16.19 -32.59
N LYS A 550 1.55 -15.34 -31.66
CA LYS A 550 1.87 -13.92 -31.58
C LYS A 550 2.38 -13.58 -30.19
N PRO A 551 3.21 -12.56 -30.06
CA PRO A 551 3.52 -11.99 -28.77
C PRO A 551 2.26 -11.49 -28.07
N SER A 552 2.32 -11.34 -26.73
CA SER A 552 1.26 -10.72 -25.95
C SER A 552 0.93 -9.32 -26.51
N PRO A 553 -0.34 -8.93 -26.62
CA PRO A 553 -0.69 -7.61 -27.15
C PRO A 553 -0.02 -6.47 -26.43
N ARG A 554 0.13 -6.59 -25.11
CA ARG A 554 0.71 -5.56 -24.21
C ARG A 554 2.15 -5.87 -23.82
N ARG A 555 2.68 -7.02 -24.19
CA ARG A 555 4.02 -7.52 -23.79
C ARG A 555 4.20 -7.68 -22.30
N TRP A 556 3.11 -7.84 -21.52
CA TRP A 556 3.24 -7.95 -20.06
C TRP A 556 3.98 -9.21 -19.64
N THR A 557 3.60 -10.36 -20.15
CA THR A 557 4.25 -11.64 -19.80
C THR A 557 5.74 -11.62 -20.13
N GLU A 558 6.12 -11.10 -21.31
CA GLU A 558 7.51 -11.04 -21.74
C GLU A 558 8.30 -10.04 -20.89
N THR A 559 7.74 -8.83 -20.67
CA THR A 559 8.47 -7.78 -19.94
C THR A 559 8.58 -8.06 -18.43
N THR A 560 7.57 -8.70 -17.82
CA THR A 560 7.69 -9.18 -16.43
C THR A 560 8.76 -10.25 -16.32
N ALA A 561 8.83 -11.18 -17.27
CA ALA A 561 9.87 -12.20 -17.29
C ALA A 561 11.29 -11.60 -17.45
N TYR A 562 11.45 -10.57 -18.29
CA TYR A 562 12.73 -9.88 -18.47
C TYR A 562 13.21 -9.17 -17.20
N HIS A 563 12.28 -8.63 -16.41
CA HIS A 563 12.63 -7.88 -15.22
C HIS A 563 12.63 -8.74 -13.95
N LEU A 564 11.52 -9.37 -13.62
CA LEU A 564 11.36 -10.12 -12.37
C LEU A 564 12.10 -11.46 -12.41
N ALA A 565 11.93 -12.21 -13.49
CA ALA A 565 12.60 -13.50 -13.65
C ALA A 565 14.05 -13.38 -14.18
N ASP A 566 14.48 -12.17 -14.50
CA ASP A 566 15.82 -11.93 -15.02
C ASP A 566 16.12 -12.68 -16.32
N LEU A 567 15.08 -12.93 -17.11
CA LEU A 567 15.19 -13.65 -18.37
C LEU A 567 15.99 -12.83 -19.38
N PRO A 568 17.05 -13.39 -20.00
CA PRO A 568 17.81 -12.69 -21.01
C PRO A 568 16.94 -12.25 -22.19
N ALA A 569 17.05 -10.99 -22.59
CA ALA A 569 16.40 -10.43 -23.77
C ALA A 569 17.42 -9.77 -24.67
N SER A 570 17.40 -10.10 -25.98
CA SER A 570 18.19 -9.41 -26.98
C SER A 570 17.65 -7.99 -27.22
N GLU A 571 18.45 -7.13 -27.82
CA GLU A 571 18.01 -5.79 -28.22
C GLU A 571 16.76 -5.85 -29.11
N ALA A 572 16.70 -6.80 -30.04
CA ALA A 572 15.53 -7.00 -30.92
C ALA A 572 14.27 -7.35 -30.13
N GLN A 573 14.39 -8.16 -29.06
CA GLN A 573 13.26 -8.52 -28.19
C GLN A 573 12.81 -7.33 -27.32
N LEU A 574 13.76 -6.52 -26.85
CA LEU A 574 13.45 -5.28 -26.13
C LEU A 574 12.73 -4.27 -27.04
N ARG A 575 13.20 -4.13 -28.31
CA ARG A 575 12.51 -3.29 -29.30
C ARG A 575 11.10 -3.81 -29.62
N ASP A 576 10.92 -5.13 -29.72
CA ASP A 576 9.59 -5.73 -29.87
C ASP A 576 8.68 -5.45 -28.65
N ALA A 577 9.25 -5.49 -27.44
CA ALA A 577 8.53 -5.13 -26.22
C ALA A 577 8.06 -3.66 -26.20
N MET A 578 8.73 -2.77 -26.92
CA MET A 578 8.36 -1.34 -27.03
C MET A 578 7.36 -1.04 -28.16
N VAL A 579 7.00 -2.02 -29.00
CA VAL A 579 6.04 -1.81 -30.13
C VAL A 579 4.67 -1.27 -29.64
N PRO A 580 4.06 -1.76 -28.56
CA PRO A 580 2.80 -1.20 -28.06
C PRO A 580 2.94 0.27 -27.60
N VAL A 581 4.10 0.65 -27.06
CA VAL A 581 4.40 2.03 -26.67
C VAL A 581 4.48 2.93 -27.91
N GLY A 582 5.23 2.52 -28.92
CA GLY A 582 5.39 3.27 -30.17
C GLY A 582 4.10 3.47 -30.96
N LYS A 583 3.17 2.51 -30.88
CA LYS A 583 1.83 2.64 -31.45
C LYS A 583 0.87 3.49 -30.59
N GLY A 584 1.27 3.93 -29.42
CA GLY A 584 0.43 4.62 -28.48
C GLY A 584 -0.55 3.73 -27.70
N GLU A 585 -0.62 2.44 -28.00
CA GLU A 585 -1.57 1.50 -27.38
C GLU A 585 -1.41 1.43 -25.86
N VAL A 586 -0.17 1.38 -25.37
CA VAL A 586 0.14 1.39 -23.92
C VAL A 586 -0.14 2.75 -23.28
N ILE A 587 -0.15 3.84 -24.06
CA ILE A 587 -0.27 5.20 -23.53
C ILE A 587 -1.71 5.68 -23.54
N THR A 588 -2.49 5.27 -24.54
CA THR A 588 -3.84 5.79 -24.79
C THR A 588 -4.95 4.89 -24.26
N ASP A 589 -4.66 3.60 -24.00
CA ASP A 589 -5.68 2.67 -23.50
C ASP A 589 -5.94 2.88 -22.00
N PRO A 590 -7.02 3.57 -21.61
CA PRO A 590 -7.30 3.88 -20.21
C PRO A 590 -7.85 2.67 -19.44
N GLU A 591 -8.34 1.63 -20.13
CA GLU A 591 -9.02 0.50 -19.50
C GLU A 591 -8.07 -0.63 -19.12
N HIS A 592 -6.96 -0.74 -19.84
CA HIS A 592 -6.08 -1.89 -19.75
C HIS A 592 -4.66 -1.58 -19.26
N ASN A 593 -4.31 -0.32 -19.02
CA ASN A 593 -3.02 0.06 -18.44
C ASN A 593 -3.16 0.34 -16.96
N LEU A 594 -2.54 -0.51 -16.17
CA LEU A 594 -2.44 -0.35 -14.73
C LEU A 594 -1.13 0.38 -14.37
N PRO A 595 -1.08 1.09 -13.26
CA PRO A 595 0.12 1.83 -12.86
C PRO A 595 1.38 0.96 -12.75
N TRP A 596 1.24 -0.34 -12.47
CA TRP A 596 2.36 -1.25 -12.25
C TRP A 596 3.06 -1.71 -13.54
N ASN A 597 2.30 -2.01 -14.61
CA ASN A 597 2.86 -2.65 -15.81
C ASN A 597 3.76 -1.73 -16.64
N LEU A 598 3.54 -0.41 -16.54
CA LEU A 598 4.36 0.58 -17.23
C LEU A 598 5.82 0.57 -16.75
N CYS A 599 6.10 0.12 -15.53
CA CYS A 599 7.44 -0.07 -15.02
C CYS A 599 8.30 -0.93 -15.95
N PHE A 600 7.75 -2.03 -16.44
CA PHE A 600 8.50 -2.98 -17.29
C PHE A 600 8.82 -2.40 -18.67
N HIS A 601 7.93 -1.59 -19.23
CA HIS A 601 8.22 -0.85 -20.46
C HIS A 601 9.26 0.27 -20.21
N ALA A 602 9.19 0.95 -19.05
CA ALA A 602 10.20 1.92 -18.66
C ALA A 602 11.59 1.29 -18.59
N LEU A 603 11.69 0.11 -17.98
CA LEU A 603 12.93 -0.65 -17.89
C LEU A 603 13.43 -1.15 -19.26
N ALA A 604 12.53 -1.59 -20.14
CA ALA A 604 12.90 -1.98 -21.50
C ALA A 604 13.45 -0.80 -22.31
N ALA A 605 12.79 0.37 -22.23
CA ALA A 605 13.26 1.60 -22.87
C ALA A 605 14.65 2.02 -22.36
N ALA A 606 14.82 2.02 -21.03
CA ALA A 606 16.11 2.37 -20.41
C ALA A 606 17.24 1.42 -20.84
N ARG A 607 16.98 0.11 -20.88
CA ARG A 607 17.97 -0.89 -21.37
C ARG A 607 18.35 -0.73 -22.83
N LEU A 608 17.45 -0.16 -23.63
CA LEU A 608 17.73 0.21 -25.04
C LEU A 608 18.51 1.54 -25.17
N GLY A 609 18.63 2.32 -24.09
CA GLY A 609 19.13 3.69 -24.16
C GLY A 609 18.16 4.65 -24.87
N ASP A 610 16.88 4.30 -24.98
CA ASP A 610 15.86 5.11 -25.64
C ASP A 610 15.28 6.11 -24.63
N GLU A 611 15.95 7.25 -24.51
CA GLU A 611 15.59 8.32 -23.55
C GLU A 611 14.20 8.89 -23.79
N GLU A 612 13.77 9.01 -25.05
CA GLU A 612 12.46 9.55 -25.41
C GLU A 612 11.33 8.58 -25.04
N ALA A 613 11.47 7.31 -25.38
CA ALA A 613 10.50 6.29 -25.00
C ALA A 613 10.47 6.13 -23.46
N PHE A 614 11.61 6.20 -22.79
CA PHE A 614 11.67 6.15 -21.34
C PHE A 614 10.93 7.34 -20.70
N ALA A 615 11.17 8.56 -21.18
CA ALA A 615 10.46 9.77 -20.71
C ALA A 615 8.94 9.66 -20.94
N LEU A 616 8.52 9.16 -22.11
CA LEU A 616 7.11 8.99 -22.46
C LEU A 616 6.41 8.01 -21.52
N VAL A 617 7.03 6.86 -21.24
CA VAL A 617 6.47 5.85 -20.34
C VAL A 617 6.40 6.37 -18.91
N LEU A 618 7.47 7.01 -18.38
CA LEU A 618 7.47 7.59 -17.03
C LEU A 618 6.43 8.71 -16.89
N LYS A 619 6.30 9.58 -17.91
CA LYS A 619 5.24 10.60 -17.94
C LYS A 619 3.86 9.93 -17.82
N ARG A 620 3.60 8.87 -18.59
CA ARG A 620 2.33 8.14 -18.50
C ARG A 620 2.17 7.48 -17.14
N GLN A 621 3.19 6.82 -16.63
CA GLN A 621 3.18 6.18 -15.33
C GLN A 621 2.94 7.18 -14.18
N SER A 622 3.46 8.41 -14.28
CA SER A 622 3.25 9.45 -13.28
C SER A 622 1.87 10.12 -13.34
N THR A 623 1.11 9.91 -14.41
CA THR A 623 -0.22 10.53 -14.60
C THR A 623 -1.37 9.54 -14.64
N ILE A 624 -1.08 8.25 -14.93
CA ILE A 624 -2.13 7.23 -15.04
C ILE A 624 -2.78 6.98 -13.69
N ARG A 625 -4.11 6.98 -13.67
CA ARG A 625 -4.91 6.74 -12.45
C ARG A 625 -4.59 7.68 -11.29
N VAL A 626 -3.98 8.81 -11.59
CA VAL A 626 -3.81 9.91 -10.64
C VAL A 626 -4.97 10.87 -10.85
N ASP A 627 -5.86 10.94 -9.88
CA ASP A 627 -6.96 11.89 -9.90
C ASP A 627 -6.48 13.20 -9.25
N PRO A 628 -6.55 14.36 -9.92
CA PRO A 628 -6.23 15.66 -9.33
C PRO A 628 -7.01 15.93 -8.04
N GLY A 629 -8.21 15.37 -7.96
CA GLY A 629 -9.05 15.45 -6.80
C GLY A 629 -8.61 14.61 -5.60
N THR A 630 -7.54 13.79 -5.67
CA THR A 630 -7.12 12.84 -4.64
C THR A 630 -5.75 13.13 -4.05
N PHE A 631 -5.32 14.38 -4.02
CA PHE A 631 -3.96 14.76 -3.57
C PHE A 631 -2.85 14.12 -4.41
N GLY A 632 -3.13 13.73 -5.65
CA GLY A 632 -2.19 13.00 -6.51
C GLY A 632 -1.99 11.54 -6.12
N LEU A 633 -2.83 10.99 -5.25
CA LEU A 633 -2.82 9.57 -4.90
C LEU A 633 -3.25 8.73 -6.11
N ARG A 634 -2.64 7.56 -6.24
CA ARG A 634 -2.96 6.63 -7.34
C ARG A 634 -4.15 5.75 -6.99
N CYS A 635 -4.96 5.46 -8.00
CA CYS A 635 -5.95 4.40 -7.96
C CYS A 635 -5.51 3.23 -8.84
N GLU A 636 -6.06 2.07 -8.63
CA GLU A 636 -5.86 0.94 -9.53
C GLU A 636 -6.58 1.21 -10.86
N MET A 637 -7.84 1.62 -10.81
CA MET A 637 -8.69 1.89 -11.97
C MET A 637 -9.39 3.23 -11.84
N ALA A 638 -9.76 3.84 -12.96
CA ALA A 638 -10.51 5.09 -12.95
C ALA A 638 -11.84 4.93 -12.21
N GLY A 639 -12.12 5.84 -11.26
CA GLY A 639 -13.33 5.79 -10.43
C GLY A 639 -13.36 4.67 -9.40
N ASN A 640 -12.22 4.02 -9.15
CA ASN A 640 -12.08 3.02 -8.09
C ASN A 640 -11.88 3.73 -6.75
N ASP A 641 -12.79 3.49 -5.80
CA ASP A 641 -12.75 4.01 -4.43
C ASP A 641 -12.26 2.95 -3.41
N ALA A 642 -11.66 1.86 -3.92
CA ALA A 642 -11.12 0.78 -3.08
C ALA A 642 -9.93 1.22 -2.21
N GLY A 643 -9.30 2.34 -2.54
CA GLY A 643 -8.19 2.93 -1.79
C GLY A 643 -7.00 3.36 -2.67
N PRO A 644 -5.98 3.96 -2.06
CA PRO A 644 -4.77 4.31 -2.78
C PRO A 644 -3.99 3.06 -3.19
N TYR A 645 -3.65 2.94 -4.46
CA TYR A 645 -2.96 1.78 -5.03
C TYR A 645 -1.45 1.92 -4.90
N ILE A 646 -0.89 1.42 -3.80
CA ILE A 646 0.54 1.56 -3.50
C ILE A 646 1.46 0.70 -4.38
N THR A 647 0.93 -0.29 -5.08
CA THR A 647 1.63 -1.04 -6.12
C THR A 647 2.20 -0.12 -7.19
N GLY A 648 1.38 0.82 -7.68
CA GLY A 648 1.82 1.81 -8.66
C GLY A 648 2.92 2.75 -8.14
N CYS A 649 2.92 3.04 -6.83
CA CYS A 649 3.96 3.84 -6.20
C CYS A 649 5.31 3.13 -6.25
N GLY A 650 5.36 1.87 -5.80
CA GLY A 650 6.58 1.07 -5.84
C GLY A 650 7.09 0.83 -7.26
N SER A 651 6.18 0.68 -8.23
CA SER A 651 6.57 0.46 -9.61
C SER A 651 7.23 1.69 -10.28
N LEU A 652 6.76 2.92 -9.99
CA LEU A 652 7.42 4.13 -10.50
C LEU A 652 8.85 4.25 -9.96
N LEU A 653 9.04 4.01 -8.66
CA LEU A 653 10.36 4.09 -8.02
C LEU A 653 11.34 3.04 -8.59
N GLN A 654 10.85 1.83 -8.91
CA GLN A 654 11.68 0.82 -9.59
C GLN A 654 12.08 1.25 -10.99
N GLY A 655 11.15 1.82 -11.77
CA GLY A 655 11.45 2.37 -13.09
C GLY A 655 12.54 3.44 -13.04
N LEU A 656 12.46 4.35 -12.07
CA LEU A 656 13.46 5.39 -11.85
C LEU A 656 14.78 4.82 -11.35
N LEU A 657 14.78 3.93 -10.35
CA LEU A 657 16.01 3.38 -9.80
C LEU A 657 16.70 2.46 -10.82
N HIS A 658 16.07 1.36 -11.18
CA HIS A 658 16.73 0.34 -12.01
C HIS A 658 16.90 0.79 -13.46
N GLY A 659 15.92 1.51 -14.02
CA GLY A 659 16.03 2.07 -15.37
C GLY A 659 16.99 3.26 -15.42
N GLY A 660 16.80 4.23 -14.55
CA GLY A 660 17.60 5.46 -14.53
C GLY A 660 19.07 5.23 -14.22
N THR A 661 19.35 4.41 -13.21
CA THR A 661 20.73 4.17 -12.75
C THR A 661 21.41 2.96 -13.39
N GLY A 662 20.64 1.99 -13.91
CA GLY A 662 21.16 0.69 -14.34
C GLY A 662 21.60 -0.24 -13.21
N LEU A 663 21.39 0.15 -11.95
CA LEU A 663 21.71 -0.66 -10.77
C LEU A 663 20.67 -1.76 -10.56
N HIS A 664 21.12 -2.96 -10.22
CA HIS A 664 20.26 -4.10 -9.89
C HIS A 664 20.75 -4.83 -8.65
N TRP A 665 19.83 -5.49 -7.96
CA TRP A 665 20.12 -6.29 -6.78
C TRP A 665 21.02 -7.49 -7.12
N SER A 666 22.06 -7.67 -6.32
CA SER A 666 22.99 -8.78 -6.33
C SER A 666 23.35 -9.19 -4.89
N GLU A 667 24.14 -10.26 -4.73
CA GLU A 667 24.68 -10.66 -3.42
C GLU A 667 25.55 -9.58 -2.74
N LYS A 668 25.95 -8.56 -3.51
CA LYS A 668 26.76 -7.41 -3.03
C LYS A 668 25.93 -6.13 -2.83
N GLY A 669 24.61 -6.24 -2.77
CA GLY A 669 23.72 -5.08 -2.77
C GLY A 669 23.38 -4.60 -4.17
N LEU A 670 23.15 -3.31 -4.35
CA LEU A 670 22.90 -2.71 -5.66
C LEU A 670 24.19 -2.54 -6.43
N THR A 671 24.29 -3.16 -7.60
CA THR A 671 25.47 -3.13 -8.46
C THR A 671 25.13 -2.77 -9.90
N PRO A 672 26.05 -2.10 -10.65
CA PRO A 672 25.84 -1.79 -12.06
C PRO A 672 25.62 -3.06 -12.89
N ARG A 673 24.53 -3.07 -13.66
CA ARG A 673 24.21 -4.17 -14.58
C ARG A 673 24.00 -3.71 -16.01
N TYR A 674 23.38 -2.54 -16.15
CA TYR A 674 23.15 -1.88 -17.44
C TYR A 674 23.73 -0.48 -17.40
N SER A 675 23.90 0.13 -18.56
CA SER A 675 24.27 1.54 -18.63
C SER A 675 23.16 2.39 -18.02
N PRO A 676 23.48 3.44 -17.26
CA PRO A 676 22.48 4.38 -16.80
C PRO A 676 21.79 5.06 -17.99
N CYS A 677 20.51 5.34 -17.87
CA CYS A 677 19.74 6.01 -18.90
C CYS A 677 18.85 7.09 -18.24
N LEU A 678 19.14 8.37 -18.46
CA LEU A 678 18.26 9.44 -18.03
C LEU A 678 17.16 9.64 -19.07
N PRO A 679 15.88 9.75 -18.63
CA PRO A 679 14.80 10.09 -19.53
C PRO A 679 15.05 11.45 -20.20
N ALA A 680 14.54 11.65 -21.42
CA ALA A 680 14.66 12.92 -22.10
C ALA A 680 14.07 14.06 -21.24
N GLY A 681 14.78 15.20 -21.20
CA GLY A 681 14.40 16.37 -20.39
C GLY A 681 14.77 16.30 -18.91
N ILE A 682 15.41 15.21 -18.45
CA ILE A 682 15.94 15.10 -17.08
C ILE A 682 17.45 15.34 -17.11
N GLU A 683 17.90 16.29 -16.28
CA GLU A 683 19.31 16.66 -16.16
C GLU A 683 20.03 15.81 -15.11
N ARG A 684 19.35 15.54 -13.99
CA ARG A 684 19.90 14.78 -12.88
C ARG A 684 18.81 13.98 -12.16
N LEU A 685 19.12 12.75 -11.79
CA LEU A 685 18.35 11.87 -10.92
C LEU A 685 19.21 11.52 -9.71
N THR A 686 18.73 11.83 -8.50
CA THR A 686 19.45 11.57 -7.26
C THR A 686 18.58 10.81 -6.28
N PHE A 687 19.15 9.76 -5.70
CA PHE A 687 18.65 9.08 -4.53
C PHE A 687 19.57 9.47 -3.37
N THR A 688 19.06 10.23 -2.43
CA THR A 688 19.90 10.85 -1.39
C THR A 688 20.44 9.86 -0.37
N ARG A 689 19.67 8.80 -0.12
CA ARG A 689 20.09 7.68 0.72
C ARG A 689 19.37 6.41 0.28
N LEU A 690 20.13 5.46 -0.22
CA LEU A 690 19.74 4.06 -0.37
C LEU A 690 20.55 3.22 0.61
N ARG A 691 20.00 2.14 1.11
CA ARG A 691 20.65 1.31 2.12
C ARG A 691 20.82 -0.12 1.68
N TRP A 692 22.07 -0.64 1.79
CA TRP A 692 22.37 -2.07 1.70
C TRP A 692 23.61 -2.41 2.50
N HIS A 693 23.63 -3.64 3.07
CA HIS A 693 24.70 -4.17 3.93
C HIS A 693 25.07 -3.22 5.07
N ASP A 694 24.04 -2.67 5.74
CA ASP A 694 24.15 -1.71 6.84
C ASP A 694 24.94 -0.42 6.50
N GLN A 695 25.01 -0.10 5.21
CA GLN A 695 25.65 1.13 4.72
C GLN A 695 24.64 2.00 3.97
N ASP A 696 24.72 3.30 4.21
CA ASP A 696 23.97 4.30 3.47
C ASP A 696 24.76 4.74 2.23
N HIS A 697 24.08 4.88 1.10
CA HIS A 697 24.68 5.26 -0.17
C HIS A 697 23.86 6.37 -0.84
N ALA A 698 24.53 7.42 -1.31
CA ALA A 698 23.96 8.37 -2.24
C ALA A 698 24.22 7.89 -3.69
N VAL A 699 23.17 7.88 -4.50
CA VAL A 699 23.26 7.46 -5.89
C VAL A 699 22.79 8.60 -6.78
N THR A 700 23.63 9.07 -7.68
CA THR A 700 23.32 10.14 -8.61
C THR A 700 23.65 9.72 -10.04
N VAL A 701 22.72 9.99 -10.96
CA VAL A 701 22.98 9.97 -12.39
C VAL A 701 22.87 11.40 -12.91
N ASP A 702 23.96 11.93 -13.40
CA ASP A 702 24.03 13.27 -13.99
C ASP A 702 24.31 13.14 -15.49
N ARG A 703 23.62 13.95 -16.30
CA ARG A 703 23.72 13.89 -17.77
C ARG A 703 25.15 14.13 -18.29
N ARG A 704 25.98 14.86 -17.54
CA ARG A 704 27.37 15.19 -17.92
C ARG A 704 28.38 14.27 -17.26
N GLN A 705 28.12 13.85 -16.03
CA GLN A 705 29.09 13.12 -15.20
C GLN A 705 28.83 11.59 -15.18
N GLY A 706 27.62 11.17 -15.57
CA GLY A 706 27.21 9.76 -15.52
C GLY A 706 26.78 9.31 -14.13
N LEU A 707 26.90 8.00 -13.87
CA LEU A 707 26.53 7.38 -12.58
C LEU A 707 27.64 7.59 -11.54
N CYS A 708 27.25 8.10 -10.38
CA CYS A 708 28.06 8.18 -9.17
C CYS A 708 27.36 7.44 -8.03
N VAL A 709 28.09 6.61 -7.30
CA VAL A 709 27.63 5.93 -6.08
C VAL A 709 28.63 6.23 -4.98
N GLU A 710 28.16 6.91 -3.94
CA GLU A 710 28.98 7.35 -2.80
C GLU A 710 28.45 6.71 -1.53
N THR A 711 29.34 6.12 -0.71
CA THR A 711 28.96 5.70 0.64
C THR A 711 28.84 6.93 1.52
N CYS A 712 27.73 7.05 2.24
CA CYS A 712 27.49 8.12 3.20
C CYS A 712 27.99 7.71 4.59
N ASP A 713 28.56 8.65 5.32
CA ASP A 713 28.98 8.45 6.73
C ASP A 713 27.76 8.46 7.70
#